data_a318e4f7ed32371b26bde9351206dd9d
#
_entry.id   a318e4f7ed32371b26bde9351206dd9d
#
_cell.length_a   1.000
_cell.length_b   1.000
_cell.length_c   1.000
_cell.angle_alpha   90.00
_cell.angle_beta   90.00
_cell.angle_gamma   90.00
#
_symmetry.space_group_name_H-M   'P 1'
#
loop_
_entity.id
_entity.type
_entity.pdbx_description
1 polymer ?
#
loop_
_entity_poly.entity_id
_entity_poly.type
_entity_poly.pdbx_seq_one_letter_code
_entity_poly.pdbx_strand_id
1 'polypeptide(L)'
;MFPDRQHAVPVKFSLYRFFLAAILFLTIIMVSCKNSSSEDEEKLEMDGMQKAMRQEFFMTRDPALNIVPKERLLVAMRFMNNARTTQITDLTWTERGPNNIGGRSRAILIDKRDPTGNTVFAASVSGGIFKTTNFMSASANWTVVDDHMANLAVTVLVQDRNNLNTMYAGTGEGWFNVDAVRGAGIFKSTDGGTTWSQLSSTAQFEYVQDIVIDNNGNVYASLRNLASTNRGVMRSANGGTTWLQVLGVPLTDLAYTTGRAADLEVASNGDIYATLGIFTRTMVLKSDFASHGASTGTAGTWTDITPPHSATTFRGEIAVAPSNPQKLYLMMQDSATDKVLTFYTSNNGGTSWTSTAVASGSPLDDALNNGGSSQTWYDLISAVDSTNANIVVVGGIELAKSTDGGATWTAISNSTTVHVDQHALVFFNSSNLLVGNDGGIYHTSTLTNASPVFSQKNNGFNATQFYGCDFHPTDDNYFLAGAQDNNTQQFTSPGINSTTAVVGGDGTIPHISQTNGQLQIAASTNNTYYRSTNGGATFTSLGGIINNGRGQFVNPTDFDDNLNTLYAGDDIGKYYCITGLNSTPAGSVKTISQMGDRAMTAVKVDPVAANTIWMGASTVDGSASAIQPLVLKITNASTATPAVSLTTTITAGVGAYISSIDVDPSNVNNVLVTISNFGLPSVWESTNGGTSFTNIEGNLPDMPVLWGLFAPPGAQLSGATGGGIILGTDLGVWTTSSVNGAATQWVPNNNGLANVPVYMVKYRPGNTSLVAATHGRGLFTTTLAGVVTGVPNNAITKDFIKYISPDAAQLLIVKGDLNTLSMQVQVFDAAGKLMYNEKHPYQNLSIPISTFSKGSYVLKIQGNNKENFVRQFVKR
;
A
#
# COMPACT_ATOMS: atom_id res chain seq x y z
N MET A 1 58.00 70.82 -2.44
CA MET A 1 59.30 70.50 -1.84
C MET A 1 59.15 69.16 -1.11
N PHE A 2 59.75 68.12 -1.63
CA PHE A 2 60.00 66.85 -0.98
C PHE A 2 60.83 66.99 0.29
N PRO A 3 61.00 66.00 1.22
CA PRO A 3 60.90 64.59 1.07
C PRO A 3 60.12 63.82 2.21
N ASP A 4 59.57 62.67 1.94
CA ASP A 4 60.14 61.34 2.10
C ASP A 4 60.42 60.88 3.56
N ARG A 5 59.63 59.79 3.94
CA ARG A 5 60.25 58.57 4.56
C ARG A 5 59.18 57.48 4.72
N GLN A 6 59.49 56.35 4.09
CA GLN A 6 58.88 55.06 4.27
C GLN A 6 59.01 54.51 5.70
N HIS A 7 58.00 53.89 6.25
CA HIS A 7 58.10 52.81 7.25
C HIS A 7 57.26 51.66 6.85
N ALA A 8 57.88 50.59 6.45
CA ALA A 8 57.30 49.29 6.24
C ALA A 8 56.86 48.68 7.59
N VAL A 9 55.57 48.24 7.66
CA VAL A 9 55.06 47.44 8.76
C VAL A 9 54.85 46.02 8.22
N PRO A 10 55.38 44.98 8.89
CA PRO A 10 55.27 43.57 8.39
C PRO A 10 53.82 43.06 8.58
N VAL A 11 53.20 42.68 7.51
CA VAL A 11 51.93 41.98 7.52
C VAL A 11 52.14 40.59 8.09
N LYS A 12 51.81 40.37 9.38
CA LYS A 12 51.56 39.06 9.94
C LYS A 12 50.19 38.60 9.44
N PHE A 13 50.16 37.85 8.40
CA PHE A 13 48.97 37.07 8.04
C PHE A 13 48.72 36.07 9.13
N SER A 14 47.67 36.27 9.90
CA SER A 14 47.20 35.34 10.93
C SER A 14 46.59 34.08 10.28
N LEU A 15 47.30 32.98 10.40
CA LEU A 15 46.79 31.63 10.08
C LEU A 15 45.40 31.36 10.72
N TYR A 16 45.05 32.09 11.75
CA TYR A 16 43.77 31.98 12.45
C TYR A 16 42.54 32.38 11.62
N ARG A 17 42.71 33.32 10.66
CA ARG A 17 41.59 33.71 9.79
C ARG A 17 41.36 32.72 8.67
N PHE A 18 42.36 31.98 8.26
CA PHE A 18 42.20 30.87 7.27
C PHE A 18 41.55 29.64 7.91
N PHE A 19 41.84 29.36 9.16
CA PHE A 19 41.20 28.27 9.91
C PHE A 19 39.72 28.58 10.23
N LEU A 20 39.39 29.83 10.59
CA LEU A 20 37.98 30.23 10.80
C LEU A 20 37.19 30.25 9.50
N ALA A 21 37.77 30.68 8.38
CA ALA A 21 37.11 30.63 7.06
C ALA A 21 36.92 29.20 6.54
N ALA A 22 37.89 28.30 6.81
CA ALA A 22 37.78 26.90 6.47
C ALA A 22 36.77 26.17 7.35
N ILE A 23 36.66 26.49 8.65
CA ILE A 23 35.65 25.93 9.54
C ILE A 23 34.27 26.49 9.19
N LEU A 24 34.13 27.76 8.83
CA LEU A 24 32.87 28.33 8.36
C LEU A 24 32.45 27.77 7.01
N PHE A 25 33.40 27.46 6.12
CA PHE A 25 33.11 26.82 4.83
C PHE A 25 32.76 25.33 4.99
N LEU A 26 33.43 24.60 5.94
CA LEU A 26 33.04 23.23 6.27
C LEU A 26 31.69 23.16 7.01
N THR A 27 31.34 24.12 7.86
CA THR A 27 30.02 24.18 8.48
C THR A 27 28.95 24.57 7.50
N ILE A 28 29.23 25.42 6.49
CA ILE A 28 28.29 25.73 5.41
C ILE A 28 28.13 24.52 4.47
N ILE A 29 29.16 23.72 4.21
CA ILE A 29 29.07 22.48 3.44
C ILE A 29 28.37 21.38 4.25
N MET A 30 28.52 21.30 5.57
CA MET A 30 27.78 20.36 6.41
C MET A 30 26.36 20.79 6.70
N VAL A 31 26.01 22.07 6.57
CA VAL A 31 24.63 22.59 6.60
C VAL A 31 23.97 22.50 5.23
N SER A 32 24.72 22.44 4.14
CA SER A 32 24.21 22.23 2.78
C SER A 32 23.99 20.76 2.39
N CYS A 33 24.41 19.82 3.24
CA CYS A 33 24.04 18.40 3.16
C CYS A 33 22.96 18.01 4.19
N LYS A 34 22.29 18.99 4.77
CA LYS A 34 21.07 18.78 5.54
C LYS A 34 19.88 19.20 4.71
N ASN A 35 19.07 18.20 4.43
CA ASN A 35 17.66 18.28 4.07
C ASN A 35 17.34 18.90 2.71
N SER A 36 17.03 18.09 1.75
CA SER A 36 15.71 18.25 1.13
C SER A 36 14.75 18.20 2.30
N SER A 37 14.11 19.29 2.62
CA SER A 37 13.24 19.37 3.78
C SER A 37 12.06 18.43 3.61
N SER A 38 11.62 17.78 4.69
CA SER A 38 10.33 17.09 4.75
C SER A 38 9.18 17.94 4.17
N GLU A 39 9.25 19.24 4.25
CA GLU A 39 8.31 20.19 3.65
C GLU A 39 8.26 20.15 2.11
N ASP A 40 9.38 19.89 1.42
CA ASP A 40 9.38 19.75 -0.04
C ASP A 40 8.88 18.35 -0.45
N GLU A 41 9.11 17.33 0.36
CA GLU A 41 8.57 15.98 0.17
C GLU A 41 7.07 15.96 0.45
N GLU A 42 6.58 16.57 1.55
CA GLU A 42 5.15 16.71 1.85
C GLU A 42 4.39 17.56 0.82
N LYS A 43 4.98 18.64 0.28
CA LYS A 43 4.37 19.37 -0.84
C LYS A 43 4.24 18.52 -2.10
N LEU A 44 5.22 17.65 -2.36
CA LEU A 44 5.15 16.68 -3.45
C LEU A 44 4.07 15.61 -3.19
N GLU A 45 3.89 15.19 -1.94
CA GLU A 45 2.84 14.25 -1.54
C GLU A 45 1.43 14.83 -1.74
N MET A 46 1.16 16.07 -1.38
CA MET A 46 -0.16 16.69 -1.57
C MET A 46 -0.54 16.90 -3.03
N ASP A 47 0.37 17.35 -3.88
CA ASP A 47 0.16 17.34 -5.33
C ASP A 47 0.00 15.90 -5.86
N GLY A 48 0.51 14.91 -5.13
CA GLY A 48 0.42 13.49 -5.40
C GLY A 48 -0.95 12.89 -5.05
N MET A 49 -1.59 13.27 -3.94
CA MET A 49 -2.83 12.66 -3.45
C MET A 49 -3.96 12.71 -4.49
N GLN A 50 -4.20 13.83 -5.14
CA GLN A 50 -5.20 13.93 -6.21
C GLN A 50 -4.88 13.01 -7.40
N LYS A 51 -3.59 12.81 -7.71
CA LYS A 51 -3.16 11.89 -8.77
C LYS A 51 -3.33 10.43 -8.32
N ALA A 52 -3.01 10.11 -7.06
CA ALA A 52 -3.26 8.79 -6.48
C ALA A 52 -4.73 8.42 -6.54
N MET A 53 -5.59 9.31 -6.03
CA MET A 53 -7.04 9.15 -6.06
C MET A 53 -7.58 8.96 -7.48
N ARG A 54 -7.08 9.72 -8.42
CA ARG A 54 -7.47 9.61 -9.82
C ARG A 54 -7.03 8.28 -10.43
N GLN A 55 -5.80 7.84 -10.17
CA GLN A 55 -5.29 6.56 -10.66
C GLN A 55 -6.12 5.41 -10.12
N GLU A 56 -6.35 5.35 -8.81
CA GLU A 56 -7.15 4.30 -8.17
C GLU A 56 -8.57 4.26 -8.72
N PHE A 57 -9.19 5.43 -8.93
CA PHE A 57 -10.51 5.53 -9.52
C PHE A 57 -10.58 4.91 -10.93
N PHE A 58 -9.64 5.24 -11.82
CA PHE A 58 -9.63 4.67 -13.17
C PHE A 58 -9.25 3.19 -13.17
N MET A 59 -8.40 2.77 -12.24
CA MET A 59 -8.05 1.36 -12.07
C MET A 59 -9.24 0.50 -11.66
N THR A 60 -10.11 0.98 -10.76
CA THR A 60 -11.07 0.11 -10.06
C THR A 60 -12.52 0.39 -10.41
N ARG A 61 -12.86 1.58 -10.94
CA ARG A 61 -14.27 1.90 -11.27
C ARG A 61 -14.91 0.87 -12.19
N ASP A 62 -16.21 0.70 -12.08
CA ASP A 62 -17.02 0.14 -13.15
C ASP A 62 -17.19 1.22 -14.24
N PRO A 63 -16.62 1.06 -15.44
CA PRO A 63 -16.68 2.11 -16.47
C PRO A 63 -18.10 2.41 -16.97
N ALA A 64 -19.01 1.44 -16.90
CA ALA A 64 -20.41 1.64 -17.30
C ALA A 64 -21.19 2.48 -16.30
N LEU A 65 -20.88 2.34 -15.01
CA LEU A 65 -21.53 3.08 -13.92
C LEU A 65 -20.78 4.37 -13.57
N ASN A 66 -19.50 4.46 -13.91
CA ASN A 66 -18.55 5.51 -13.52
C ASN A 66 -18.45 5.72 -12.00
N ILE A 67 -18.51 4.65 -11.24
CA ILE A 67 -18.33 4.58 -9.79
C ILE A 67 -17.47 3.36 -9.44
N VAL A 68 -16.90 3.31 -8.24
CA VAL A 68 -16.24 2.12 -7.69
C VAL A 68 -17.25 1.33 -6.84
N PRO A 69 -17.83 0.22 -7.37
CA PRO A 69 -18.91 -0.51 -6.69
C PRO A 69 -18.36 -1.49 -5.65
N LYS A 70 -17.73 -0.97 -4.60
CA LYS A 70 -17.05 -1.77 -3.55
C LYS A 70 -17.97 -2.76 -2.81
N GLU A 71 -19.30 -2.62 -2.90
CA GLU A 71 -20.26 -3.61 -2.40
C GLU A 71 -20.13 -4.98 -3.09
N ARG A 72 -19.59 -5.04 -4.31
CA ARG A 72 -19.32 -6.30 -5.01
C ARG A 72 -18.22 -7.13 -4.33
N LEU A 73 -17.28 -6.49 -3.64
CA LEU A 73 -16.29 -7.21 -2.83
C LEU A 73 -16.92 -8.08 -1.75
N LEU A 74 -18.03 -7.66 -1.12
CA LEU A 74 -18.72 -8.49 -0.14
C LEU A 74 -19.28 -9.77 -0.74
N VAL A 75 -19.72 -9.73 -2.00
CA VAL A 75 -20.18 -10.91 -2.74
C VAL A 75 -19.00 -11.82 -3.06
N ALA A 76 -17.91 -11.25 -3.55
CA ALA A 76 -16.67 -11.96 -3.84
C ALA A 76 -16.07 -12.64 -2.59
N MET A 77 -16.07 -11.96 -1.43
CA MET A 77 -15.66 -12.54 -0.15
C MET A 77 -16.51 -13.73 0.28
N ARG A 78 -17.83 -13.65 0.14
CA ARG A 78 -18.70 -14.80 0.44
C ARG A 78 -18.39 -15.99 -0.47
N PHE A 79 -18.16 -15.76 -1.74
CA PHE A 79 -17.75 -16.78 -2.69
C PHE A 79 -16.41 -17.41 -2.28
N MET A 80 -15.40 -16.58 -1.98
CA MET A 80 -14.09 -17.00 -1.52
C MET A 80 -14.17 -17.84 -0.23
N ASN A 81 -14.94 -17.41 0.77
CA ASN A 81 -15.10 -18.12 2.02
C ASN A 81 -15.77 -19.49 1.84
N ASN A 82 -16.75 -19.60 0.94
CA ASN A 82 -17.35 -20.88 0.58
C ASN A 82 -16.35 -21.79 -0.14
N ALA A 83 -15.57 -21.25 -1.06
CA ALA A 83 -14.55 -21.98 -1.81
C ALA A 83 -13.43 -22.53 -0.91
N ARG A 84 -12.97 -21.77 0.08
CA ARG A 84 -11.93 -22.19 1.06
C ARG A 84 -12.28 -23.50 1.79
N THR A 85 -13.56 -23.80 2.01
CA THR A 85 -13.99 -25.01 2.73
C THR A 85 -14.03 -26.26 1.84
N THR A 86 -13.94 -26.11 0.53
CA THR A 86 -14.19 -27.19 -0.43
C THR A 86 -13.05 -27.43 -1.43
N GLN A 87 -12.10 -26.51 -1.53
CA GLN A 87 -11.04 -26.55 -2.55
C GLN A 87 -9.66 -26.78 -1.93
N ILE A 88 -8.74 -27.32 -2.73
CA ILE A 88 -7.37 -27.60 -2.34
C ILE A 88 -6.56 -26.31 -2.49
N THR A 89 -5.91 -25.90 -1.40
CA THR A 89 -4.95 -24.79 -1.38
C THR A 89 -3.54 -25.34 -1.28
N ASP A 90 -2.71 -25.10 -2.31
CA ASP A 90 -1.34 -25.63 -2.36
C ASP A 90 -0.30 -24.65 -1.81
N LEU A 91 -0.66 -23.37 -1.71
CA LEU A 91 0.23 -22.33 -1.20
C LEU A 91 -0.03 -22.08 0.28
N THR A 92 1.05 -22.08 1.05
CA THR A 92 1.02 -21.67 2.46
C THR A 92 1.90 -20.43 2.59
N TRP A 93 1.27 -19.30 2.85
CA TRP A 93 1.93 -18.01 2.95
C TRP A 93 2.49 -17.78 4.34
N THR A 94 3.66 -17.20 4.41
CA THR A 94 4.35 -16.81 5.65
C THR A 94 4.61 -15.32 5.64
N GLU A 95 4.20 -14.65 6.69
CA GLU A 95 4.38 -13.22 6.88
C GLU A 95 5.86 -12.85 7.01
N ARG A 96 6.26 -11.73 6.41
CA ARG A 96 7.63 -11.19 6.41
C ARG A 96 7.75 -9.85 7.13
N GLY A 97 6.66 -9.27 7.53
CA GLY A 97 6.63 -7.95 8.14
C GLY A 97 6.56 -6.81 7.12
N PRO A 98 7.03 -5.63 7.49
CA PRO A 98 7.96 -5.26 8.58
C PRO A 98 7.34 -5.27 9.98
N ASN A 99 8.17 -5.30 11.04
CA ASN A 99 7.67 -5.20 12.41
C ASN A 99 7.93 -3.84 13.08
N ASN A 100 8.63 -2.95 12.43
CA ASN A 100 8.98 -1.63 12.94
C ASN A 100 8.27 -0.48 12.24
N ILE A 101 7.58 -0.76 11.15
CA ILE A 101 6.78 0.22 10.41
C ILE A 101 5.33 -0.22 10.50
N GLY A 102 4.47 0.69 10.93
CA GLY A 102 3.04 0.46 10.96
C GLY A 102 2.40 0.71 9.60
N GLY A 103 1.26 1.32 9.63
CA GLY A 103 0.49 1.78 8.48
C GLY A 103 -0.66 2.62 9.00
N ARG A 104 -1.50 3.14 8.12
CA ARG A 104 -2.59 4.05 8.47
C ARG A 104 -3.49 3.51 9.58
N SER A 105 -3.43 4.16 10.74
CA SER A 105 -4.02 3.72 12.01
C SER A 105 -5.04 4.73 12.50
N ARG A 106 -6.35 4.35 12.44
CA ARG A 106 -7.45 5.28 12.76
C ARG A 106 -8.14 4.99 14.10
N ALA A 107 -7.89 3.87 14.73
CA ALA A 107 -8.54 3.54 16.00
C ALA A 107 -7.57 3.00 17.03
N ILE A 108 -7.68 3.52 18.24
CA ILE A 108 -6.95 3.03 19.43
C ILE A 108 -7.97 2.89 20.56
N LEU A 109 -7.96 1.74 21.24
CA LEU A 109 -8.80 1.47 22.40
C LEU A 109 -7.96 0.92 23.54
N ILE A 110 -7.89 1.64 24.65
CA ILE A 110 -7.32 1.15 25.89
C ILE A 110 -8.38 0.31 26.60
N ASP A 111 -8.07 -0.95 26.88
CA ASP A 111 -8.99 -1.86 27.54
C ASP A 111 -9.19 -1.46 29.01
N LYS A 112 -10.38 -1.01 29.36
CA LYS A 112 -10.73 -0.55 30.74
C LYS A 112 -10.77 -1.69 31.76
N ARG A 113 -10.69 -2.96 31.34
CA ARG A 113 -10.54 -4.12 32.26
C ARG A 113 -9.11 -4.18 32.83
N ASP A 114 -8.16 -3.58 32.14
CA ASP A 114 -6.76 -3.49 32.55
C ASP A 114 -6.42 -2.07 33.02
N PRO A 115 -6.43 -1.82 34.33
CA PRO A 115 -6.16 -0.49 34.88
C PRO A 115 -4.70 -0.05 34.71
N THR A 116 -3.81 -0.93 34.28
CA THR A 116 -2.39 -0.62 34.04
C THR A 116 -2.18 0.05 32.67
N GLY A 117 -3.17 0.01 31.77
CA GLY A 117 -3.09 0.52 30.41
C GLY A 117 -2.18 -0.29 29.49
N ASN A 118 -1.81 -1.51 29.87
CA ASN A 118 -0.98 -2.41 29.06
C ASN A 118 -1.76 -3.13 27.97
N THR A 119 -3.05 -3.39 28.20
CA THR A 119 -3.91 -3.99 27.18
C THR A 119 -4.52 -2.92 26.30
N VAL A 120 -4.08 -2.88 25.05
CA VAL A 120 -4.51 -1.91 24.06
C VAL A 120 -4.89 -2.64 22.76
N PHE A 121 -5.97 -2.20 22.15
CA PHE A 121 -6.33 -2.55 20.77
C PHE A 121 -6.03 -1.37 19.87
N ALA A 122 -5.54 -1.64 18.68
CA ALA A 122 -5.39 -0.65 17.62
C ALA A 122 -5.88 -1.24 16.30
N ALA A 123 -6.36 -0.39 15.41
CA ALA A 123 -6.88 -0.84 14.13
C ALA A 123 -6.42 0.07 12.99
N SER A 124 -6.24 -0.57 11.83
CA SER A 124 -5.79 0.05 10.61
C SER A 124 -6.89 0.08 9.55
N VAL A 125 -6.77 1.00 8.60
CA VAL A 125 -7.73 1.18 7.48
C VAL A 125 -7.80 -0.01 6.53
N SER A 126 -6.84 -0.95 6.61
CA SER A 126 -6.77 -2.11 5.71
C SER A 126 -6.20 -3.38 6.36
N GLY A 127 -5.57 -3.27 7.54
CA GLY A 127 -4.86 -4.38 8.20
C GLY A 127 -5.62 -5.07 9.34
N GLY A 128 -6.84 -4.62 9.67
CA GLY A 128 -7.66 -5.21 10.73
C GLY A 128 -7.34 -4.71 12.14
N ILE A 129 -7.63 -5.55 13.13
CA ILE A 129 -7.50 -5.25 14.56
C ILE A 129 -6.27 -5.97 15.11
N PHE A 130 -5.44 -5.23 15.81
CA PHE A 130 -4.28 -5.71 16.56
C PHE A 130 -4.50 -5.52 18.06
N LYS A 131 -3.88 -6.38 18.84
CA LYS A 131 -3.91 -6.33 20.31
C LYS A 131 -2.52 -6.47 20.88
N THR A 132 -2.23 -5.68 21.90
CA THR A 132 -1.07 -5.88 22.77
C THR A 132 -1.52 -6.00 24.24
N THR A 133 -0.70 -6.65 25.08
CA THR A 133 -0.90 -6.75 26.52
C THR A 133 0.28 -6.20 27.32
N ASN A 134 1.21 -5.55 26.64
CA ASN A 134 2.41 -4.94 27.24
C ASN A 134 2.72 -3.55 26.66
N PHE A 135 1.70 -2.76 26.34
CA PHE A 135 1.81 -1.48 25.62
C PHE A 135 2.78 -0.50 26.28
N MET A 136 2.76 -0.41 27.61
CA MET A 136 3.62 0.53 28.35
C MET A 136 5.10 0.11 28.36
N SER A 137 5.41 -1.14 27.98
CA SER A 137 6.79 -1.59 27.80
C SER A 137 7.50 -0.83 26.67
N ALA A 138 8.81 -0.65 26.80
CA ALA A 138 9.64 -0.15 25.70
C ALA A 138 9.61 -1.07 24.47
N SER A 139 9.40 -2.38 24.69
CA SER A 139 9.25 -3.42 23.67
C SER A 139 7.81 -3.94 23.59
N ALA A 140 6.84 -3.03 23.47
CA ALA A 140 5.46 -3.41 23.20
C ALA A 140 5.40 -4.29 21.94
N ASN A 141 4.57 -5.36 22.01
CA ASN A 141 4.44 -6.26 20.87
C ASN A 141 2.96 -6.48 20.56
N TRP A 142 2.60 -6.28 19.29
CA TRP A 142 1.26 -6.48 18.80
C TRP A 142 1.09 -7.88 18.22
N THR A 143 -0.12 -8.37 18.30
CA THR A 143 -0.59 -9.57 17.61
C THR A 143 -1.89 -9.24 16.92
N VAL A 144 -2.06 -9.73 15.70
CA VAL A 144 -3.33 -9.60 14.99
C VAL A 144 -4.43 -10.40 15.73
N VAL A 145 -5.64 -9.85 15.75
CA VAL A 145 -6.79 -10.51 16.38
C VAL A 145 -7.40 -11.54 15.44
N ASP A 146 -7.70 -11.15 14.18
CA ASP A 146 -8.27 -12.06 13.17
C ASP A 146 -8.00 -11.52 11.76
N ASP A 147 -7.16 -12.22 10.99
CA ASP A 147 -6.84 -11.91 9.60
C ASP A 147 -7.96 -12.23 8.61
N HIS A 148 -8.99 -12.94 9.09
CA HIS A 148 -10.09 -13.43 8.24
C HIS A 148 -11.43 -12.80 8.57
N MET A 149 -11.46 -11.73 9.36
CA MET A 149 -12.65 -10.90 9.50
C MET A 149 -13.21 -10.57 8.11
N ALA A 150 -14.52 -10.49 8.00
CA ALA A 150 -15.18 -10.18 6.73
C ALA A 150 -14.81 -8.77 6.19
N ASN A 151 -14.22 -7.91 6.99
CA ASN A 151 -13.65 -6.64 6.56
C ASN A 151 -12.54 -6.23 7.53
N LEU A 152 -11.38 -5.85 7.00
CA LEU A 152 -10.21 -5.42 7.76
C LEU A 152 -10.02 -3.90 7.78
N ALA A 153 -10.92 -3.14 7.16
CA ALA A 153 -10.90 -1.67 7.19
C ALA A 153 -11.58 -1.17 8.47
N VAL A 154 -10.89 -1.25 9.59
CA VAL A 154 -11.46 -0.88 10.91
C VAL A 154 -11.03 0.53 11.25
N THR A 155 -12.02 1.44 11.37
CA THR A 155 -11.79 2.88 11.54
C THR A 155 -12.17 3.41 12.91
N VAL A 156 -12.93 2.65 13.69
CA VAL A 156 -13.30 3.00 15.05
C VAL A 156 -13.41 1.76 15.95
N LEU A 157 -12.99 1.91 17.20
CA LEU A 157 -13.08 0.91 18.25
C LEU A 157 -13.66 1.53 19.51
N VAL A 158 -14.70 0.93 20.09
CA VAL A 158 -15.31 1.41 21.34
C VAL A 158 -15.62 0.25 22.29
N GLN A 159 -15.43 0.48 23.57
CA GLN A 159 -15.77 -0.47 24.65
C GLN A 159 -16.99 0.01 25.42
N ASP A 160 -17.95 -0.86 25.64
CA ASP A 160 -19.16 -0.55 26.42
C ASP A 160 -18.80 -0.31 27.90
N ARG A 161 -19.07 0.90 28.39
CA ARG A 161 -18.78 1.28 29.77
C ARG A 161 -19.60 0.49 30.81
N ASN A 162 -20.76 -0.06 30.40
CA ASN A 162 -21.66 -0.81 31.27
C ASN A 162 -21.34 -2.32 31.26
N ASN A 163 -20.67 -2.81 30.21
CA ASN A 163 -20.18 -4.19 30.12
C ASN A 163 -18.83 -4.21 29.38
N LEU A 164 -17.75 -4.16 30.11
CA LEU A 164 -16.40 -4.08 29.57
C LEU A 164 -15.97 -5.26 28.69
N ASN A 165 -16.73 -6.38 28.69
CA ASN A 165 -16.50 -7.47 27.75
C ASN A 165 -17.16 -7.19 26.37
N THR A 166 -18.05 -6.21 26.28
CA THR A 166 -18.67 -5.82 25.02
C THR A 166 -17.87 -4.72 24.36
N MET A 167 -17.47 -4.95 23.11
CA MET A 167 -16.75 -3.97 22.26
C MET A 167 -17.41 -3.91 20.89
N TYR A 168 -17.30 -2.78 20.22
CA TYR A 168 -17.77 -2.60 18.86
C TYR A 168 -16.61 -2.07 18.00
N ALA A 169 -16.56 -2.53 16.74
CA ALA A 169 -15.62 -2.07 15.72
C ALA A 169 -16.44 -1.61 14.50
N GLY A 170 -16.29 -0.35 14.14
CA GLY A 170 -16.86 0.20 12.92
C GLY A 170 -15.90 0.02 11.76
N THR A 171 -16.45 -0.28 10.58
CA THR A 171 -15.66 -0.53 9.38
C THR A 171 -15.99 0.44 8.25
N GLY A 172 -14.98 0.65 7.38
CA GLY A 172 -15.07 1.46 6.18
C GLY A 172 -14.56 2.88 6.35
N GLU A 173 -13.54 3.24 5.61
CA GLU A 173 -12.96 4.57 5.60
C GLU A 173 -13.79 5.53 4.73
N GLY A 174 -14.39 6.52 5.32
CA GLY A 174 -15.46 7.33 4.67
C GLY A 174 -15.11 8.78 4.38
N TRP A 175 -13.84 9.13 4.18
CA TRP A 175 -13.42 10.52 3.92
C TRP A 175 -13.35 10.88 2.43
N PHE A 176 -13.88 10.03 1.56
CA PHE A 176 -13.88 10.19 0.10
C PHE A 176 -12.50 10.05 -0.57
N ASN A 177 -11.49 9.61 0.16
CA ASN A 177 -10.29 9.09 -0.44
C ASN A 177 -10.66 7.90 -1.36
N VAL A 178 -10.06 7.82 -2.53
CA VAL A 178 -10.46 6.83 -3.55
C VAL A 178 -10.00 5.43 -3.18
N ASP A 179 -8.89 5.31 -2.49
CA ASP A 179 -8.35 4.09 -1.90
C ASP A 179 -9.13 3.65 -0.63
N ALA A 180 -10.17 4.39 -0.25
CA ALA A 180 -11.02 4.05 0.88
C ALA A 180 -11.65 2.67 0.72
N VAL A 181 -11.36 1.78 1.65
CA VAL A 181 -11.97 0.46 1.69
C VAL A 181 -13.40 0.57 2.20
N ARG A 182 -14.37 0.05 1.42
CA ARG A 182 -15.76 -0.04 1.87
C ARG A 182 -15.86 -0.98 3.06
N GLY A 183 -16.57 -0.55 4.09
CA GLY A 183 -16.86 -1.35 5.26
C GLY A 183 -17.92 -2.43 5.04
N ALA A 184 -18.03 -3.29 6.02
CA ALA A 184 -19.08 -4.31 6.16
C ALA A 184 -19.94 -4.07 7.42
N GLY A 185 -20.15 -2.81 7.79
CA GLY A 185 -20.92 -2.44 8.96
C GLY A 185 -20.13 -2.48 10.26
N ILE A 186 -20.80 -2.90 11.33
CA ILE A 186 -20.24 -2.94 12.69
C ILE A 186 -20.01 -4.40 13.09
N PHE A 187 -18.85 -4.67 13.65
CA PHE A 187 -18.53 -5.92 14.31
C PHE A 187 -18.65 -5.76 15.81
N LYS A 188 -19.07 -6.81 16.48
CA LYS A 188 -19.25 -6.86 17.94
C LYS A 188 -18.45 -8.01 18.54
N SER A 189 -17.77 -7.72 19.63
CA SER A 189 -17.21 -8.69 20.55
C SER A 189 -18.03 -8.71 21.85
N THR A 190 -18.18 -9.88 22.47
CA THR A 190 -18.78 -10.06 23.80
C THR A 190 -17.83 -10.76 24.77
N ASP A 191 -16.62 -11.02 24.37
CA ASP A 191 -15.56 -11.73 25.11
C ASP A 191 -14.30 -10.87 25.32
N GLY A 192 -14.47 -9.53 25.24
CA GLY A 192 -13.38 -8.58 25.47
C GLY A 192 -12.39 -8.51 24.32
N GLY A 193 -12.87 -8.55 23.09
CA GLY A 193 -12.08 -8.36 21.90
C GLY A 193 -11.32 -9.62 21.47
N THR A 194 -11.65 -10.80 21.99
CA THR A 194 -11.01 -12.05 21.58
C THR A 194 -11.58 -12.56 20.26
N THR A 195 -12.91 -12.52 20.14
CA THR A 195 -13.61 -12.85 18.88
C THR A 195 -14.55 -11.72 18.46
N TRP A 196 -14.75 -11.58 17.15
CA TRP A 196 -15.57 -10.54 16.56
C TRP A 196 -16.57 -11.13 15.56
N SER A 197 -17.81 -10.67 15.63
CA SER A 197 -18.86 -11.09 14.72
C SER A 197 -19.56 -9.89 14.12
N GLN A 198 -19.79 -9.90 12.80
CA GLN A 198 -20.56 -8.88 12.10
C GLN A 198 -21.98 -8.81 12.63
N LEU A 199 -22.47 -7.63 12.96
CA LEU A 199 -23.87 -7.37 13.22
C LEU A 199 -24.63 -7.35 11.90
N SER A 200 -25.37 -8.38 11.58
CA SER A 200 -26.13 -8.52 10.32
C SER A 200 -27.07 -7.34 10.05
N SER A 201 -27.57 -6.72 11.12
CA SER A 201 -28.41 -5.50 11.08
C SER A 201 -27.70 -4.27 10.51
N THR A 202 -26.35 -4.28 10.45
CA THR A 202 -25.50 -3.18 9.98
C THR A 202 -24.79 -3.47 8.66
N ALA A 203 -25.09 -4.59 7.99
CA ALA A 203 -24.43 -4.98 6.75
C ALA A 203 -24.48 -3.93 5.63
N GLN A 204 -25.43 -2.99 5.71
CA GLN A 204 -25.59 -1.87 4.78
C GLN A 204 -24.89 -0.57 5.26
N PHE A 205 -24.19 -0.59 6.38
CA PHE A 205 -23.40 0.55 6.84
C PHE A 205 -22.06 0.52 6.12
N GLU A 206 -21.95 1.33 5.08
CA GLU A 206 -20.79 1.30 4.15
C GLU A 206 -19.55 1.93 4.77
N TYR A 207 -19.75 3.01 5.53
CA TYR A 207 -18.67 3.78 6.13
C TYR A 207 -19.09 4.26 7.50
N VAL A 208 -18.53 3.64 8.53
CA VAL A 208 -18.75 3.99 9.93
C VAL A 208 -17.62 4.91 10.37
N GLN A 209 -17.95 6.21 10.55
CA GLN A 209 -16.94 7.21 10.88
C GLN A 209 -16.60 7.23 12.37
N ASP A 210 -17.63 7.06 13.21
CA ASP A 210 -17.47 6.99 14.65
C ASP A 210 -18.57 6.17 15.31
N ILE A 211 -18.30 5.66 16.52
CA ILE A 211 -19.27 4.95 17.38
C ILE A 211 -19.11 5.43 18.82
N VAL A 212 -20.21 5.81 19.44
CA VAL A 212 -20.25 6.12 20.86
C VAL A 212 -21.35 5.33 21.60
N ILE A 213 -21.18 5.14 22.92
CA ILE A 213 -22.15 4.43 23.77
C ILE A 213 -22.53 5.36 24.93
N ASP A 214 -23.83 5.61 25.09
CA ASP A 214 -24.33 6.44 26.19
C ASP A 214 -24.37 5.70 27.52
N ASN A 215 -24.72 6.40 28.60
CA ASN A 215 -24.79 5.85 29.94
C ASN A 215 -25.87 4.76 30.12
N ASN A 216 -26.83 4.69 29.20
CA ASN A 216 -27.90 3.69 29.19
C ASN A 216 -27.57 2.47 28.33
N GLY A 217 -26.38 2.41 27.69
CA GLY A 217 -25.97 1.34 26.80
C GLY A 217 -26.54 1.45 25.38
N ASN A 218 -27.12 2.58 25.00
CA ASN A 218 -27.50 2.81 23.62
C ASN A 218 -26.25 3.06 22.80
N VAL A 219 -26.17 2.44 21.63
CA VAL A 219 -25.05 2.57 20.70
C VAL A 219 -25.45 3.54 19.59
N TYR A 220 -24.61 4.51 19.32
CA TYR A 220 -24.76 5.46 18.22
C TYR A 220 -23.63 5.27 17.22
N ALA A 221 -23.92 5.37 15.94
CA ALA A 221 -22.95 5.30 14.87
C ALA A 221 -23.13 6.46 13.89
N SER A 222 -22.08 7.18 13.59
CA SER A 222 -22.05 8.19 12.52
C SER A 222 -21.73 7.54 11.19
N LEU A 223 -22.51 7.85 10.17
CA LEU A 223 -22.40 7.20 8.86
C LEU A 223 -22.31 8.21 7.72
N ARG A 224 -21.45 7.88 6.77
CA ARG A 224 -21.28 8.66 5.53
C ARG A 224 -21.99 8.02 4.32
N ASN A 225 -22.69 6.94 4.44
CA ASN A 225 -23.28 6.18 3.33
C ASN A 225 -23.83 7.05 2.18
N LEU A 226 -23.76 6.53 0.97
CA LEU A 226 -24.32 7.21 -0.22
C LEU A 226 -25.86 7.13 -0.25
N ALA A 227 -26.42 6.00 0.18
CA ALA A 227 -27.87 5.82 0.25
C ALA A 227 -28.50 6.66 1.37
N SER A 228 -29.67 7.26 1.11
CA SER A 228 -30.33 8.18 2.04
C SER A 228 -30.84 7.52 3.32
N THR A 229 -31.06 6.21 3.31
CA THR A 229 -31.70 5.48 4.42
C THR A 229 -30.75 5.07 5.54
N ASN A 230 -29.44 5.06 5.27
CA ASN A 230 -28.42 4.61 6.22
C ASN A 230 -27.27 5.61 6.31
N ARG A 231 -27.55 6.90 6.47
CA ARG A 231 -26.55 7.96 6.68
C ARG A 231 -26.97 8.88 7.83
N GLY A 232 -26.01 9.68 8.30
CA GLY A 232 -26.21 10.49 9.49
C GLY A 232 -25.95 9.68 10.75
N VAL A 233 -26.74 9.88 11.80
CA VAL A 233 -26.58 9.17 13.07
C VAL A 233 -27.64 8.08 13.19
N MET A 234 -27.17 6.86 13.36
CA MET A 234 -27.98 5.68 13.66
C MET A 234 -27.89 5.36 15.14
N ARG A 235 -28.99 4.94 15.77
CA ARG A 235 -29.06 4.55 17.18
C ARG A 235 -29.61 3.15 17.34
N SER A 236 -28.98 2.36 18.18
CA SER A 236 -29.48 1.07 18.66
C SER A 236 -29.69 1.10 20.17
N ALA A 237 -30.88 0.72 20.63
CA ALA A 237 -31.21 0.59 22.05
C ALA A 237 -31.12 -0.87 22.56
N ASN A 238 -30.67 -1.80 21.75
CA ASN A 238 -30.64 -3.24 22.04
C ASN A 238 -29.32 -3.92 21.64
N GLY A 239 -28.22 -3.18 21.80
CA GLY A 239 -26.87 -3.69 21.61
C GLY A 239 -26.54 -4.06 20.17
N GLY A 240 -27.11 -3.35 19.18
CA GLY A 240 -26.84 -3.52 17.76
C GLY A 240 -27.81 -4.47 17.04
N THR A 241 -28.84 -5.00 17.71
CA THR A 241 -29.82 -5.92 17.08
C THR A 241 -30.69 -5.19 16.04
N THR A 242 -31.13 -3.97 16.36
CA THR A 242 -31.88 -3.10 15.44
C THR A 242 -31.38 -1.67 15.53
N TRP A 243 -31.51 -0.92 14.44
CA TRP A 243 -31.04 0.45 14.32
C TRP A 243 -32.15 1.37 13.78
N LEU A 244 -32.17 2.59 14.28
CA LEU A 244 -33.06 3.67 13.82
C LEU A 244 -32.21 4.89 13.46
N GLN A 245 -32.50 5.53 12.33
CA GLN A 245 -31.89 6.81 12.00
C GLN A 245 -32.49 7.88 12.92
N VAL A 246 -31.66 8.56 13.70
CA VAL A 246 -32.10 9.57 14.67
C VAL A 246 -31.70 10.99 14.25
N LEU A 247 -30.75 11.11 13.31
CA LEU A 247 -30.30 12.38 12.77
C LEU A 247 -29.83 12.15 11.31
N GLY A 248 -30.00 13.17 10.43
CA GLY A 248 -29.57 13.06 9.02
C GLY A 248 -30.68 12.87 8.01
N VAL A 249 -31.93 12.84 8.43
CA VAL A 249 -33.11 13.04 7.55
C VAL A 249 -33.05 14.47 7.00
N PRO A 250 -33.46 14.74 5.73
CA PRO A 250 -33.46 16.10 5.21
C PRO A 250 -34.11 17.06 6.20
N LEU A 251 -33.27 17.84 6.88
CA LEU A 251 -33.77 19.04 7.56
C LEU A 251 -34.39 19.91 6.48
N THR A 252 -35.49 20.57 6.79
CA THR A 252 -36.25 21.38 5.84
C THR A 252 -35.45 22.54 5.22
N ASP A 253 -34.21 22.74 5.63
CA ASP A 253 -33.26 23.68 5.06
C ASP A 253 -32.47 23.01 3.92
N LEU A 254 -32.64 23.49 2.70
CA LEU A 254 -32.02 23.04 1.48
C LEU A 254 -30.47 23.10 1.50
N ALA A 255 -29.87 23.82 2.45
CA ALA A 255 -28.42 23.92 2.60
C ALA A 255 -27.74 22.63 3.18
N TYR A 256 -28.54 21.68 3.72
CA TYR A 256 -28.05 20.50 4.45
C TYR A 256 -28.54 19.18 3.83
N THR A 257 -28.47 19.07 2.53
CA THR A 257 -29.16 18.01 1.78
C THR A 257 -28.59 16.62 1.93
N THR A 258 -27.38 16.41 2.48
CA THR A 258 -26.74 15.08 2.48
C THR A 258 -26.80 14.34 3.81
N GLY A 259 -26.92 15.04 4.95
CA GLY A 259 -27.03 14.43 6.28
C GLY A 259 -25.95 13.43 6.66
N ARG A 260 -24.75 13.53 6.09
CA ARG A 260 -23.58 12.67 6.43
C ARG A 260 -23.03 13.09 7.77
N ALA A 261 -22.84 12.14 8.70
CA ALA A 261 -22.25 12.43 10.02
C ALA A 261 -20.77 12.11 10.03
N ALA A 262 -19.98 13.01 10.62
CA ALA A 262 -18.52 12.89 10.72
C ALA A 262 -18.09 12.38 12.08
N ASP A 263 -18.62 12.95 13.17
CA ASP A 263 -18.09 12.74 14.51
C ASP A 263 -19.22 12.70 15.55
N LEU A 264 -19.00 12.00 16.65
CA LEU A 264 -19.93 11.82 17.77
C LEU A 264 -19.22 11.92 19.10
N GLU A 265 -19.87 12.56 20.09
CA GLU A 265 -19.39 12.63 21.44
C GLU A 265 -20.48 12.41 22.48
N VAL A 266 -20.17 11.70 23.57
CA VAL A 266 -21.04 11.54 24.73
C VAL A 266 -20.38 12.19 25.94
N ALA A 267 -20.93 13.30 26.40
CA ALA A 267 -20.49 14.02 27.57
C ALA A 267 -20.75 13.24 28.89
N SER A 268 -20.00 13.54 29.93
CA SER A 268 -20.17 12.89 31.25
C SER A 268 -21.52 13.18 31.92
N ASN A 269 -22.21 14.27 31.55
CA ASN A 269 -23.56 14.57 32.01
C ASN A 269 -24.69 13.89 31.17
N GLY A 270 -24.34 13.14 30.15
CA GLY A 270 -25.24 12.43 29.28
C GLY A 270 -25.68 13.17 28.02
N ASP A 271 -25.25 14.42 27.81
CA ASP A 271 -25.46 15.12 26.55
C ASP A 271 -24.75 14.37 25.39
N ILE A 272 -25.37 14.39 24.22
CA ILE A 272 -24.78 13.78 23.01
C ILE A 272 -24.60 14.87 21.97
N TYR A 273 -23.41 14.88 21.38
CA TYR A 273 -23.06 15.82 20.32
C TYR A 273 -22.79 15.06 19.03
N ALA A 274 -23.10 15.68 17.90
CA ALA A 274 -22.83 15.15 16.57
C ALA A 274 -22.40 16.27 15.61
N THR A 275 -21.45 15.99 14.74
CA THR A 275 -21.18 16.84 13.59
C THR A 275 -21.72 16.19 12.32
N LEU A 276 -22.45 16.97 11.54
CA LEU A 276 -22.86 16.63 10.18
C LEU A 276 -22.03 17.43 9.18
N GLY A 277 -21.90 16.92 7.97
CA GLY A 277 -21.26 17.64 6.88
C GLY A 277 -19.92 17.03 6.47
N ILE A 278 -19.91 15.89 5.78
CA ILE A 278 -18.75 15.43 5.03
C ILE A 278 -18.95 15.84 3.58
N PHE A 279 -18.07 16.72 3.08
CA PHE A 279 -18.17 17.39 1.76
C PHE A 279 -19.52 18.08 1.54
N THR A 280 -20.10 18.60 2.60
CA THR A 280 -21.25 19.50 2.62
C THR A 280 -21.10 20.38 3.85
N ARG A 281 -21.85 21.50 3.88
CA ARG A 281 -21.77 22.45 4.98
C ARG A 281 -21.90 21.77 6.35
N THR A 282 -20.96 22.09 7.24
CA THR A 282 -20.92 21.54 8.60
C THR A 282 -22.07 22.05 9.47
N MET A 283 -22.64 21.15 10.26
CA MET A 283 -23.53 21.45 11.37
C MET A 283 -23.05 20.78 12.64
N VAL A 284 -23.22 21.44 13.76
CA VAL A 284 -22.96 20.87 15.10
C VAL A 284 -24.27 20.80 15.85
N LEU A 285 -24.62 19.59 16.27
CA LEU A 285 -25.90 19.34 16.91
C LEU A 285 -25.72 18.75 18.30
N LYS A 286 -26.62 19.11 19.21
CA LYS A 286 -26.64 18.62 20.58
C LYS A 286 -27.99 18.00 20.89
N SER A 287 -28.01 16.84 21.57
CA SER A 287 -29.19 16.34 22.28
C SER A 287 -28.93 16.43 23.78
N ASP A 288 -29.68 17.32 24.44
CA ASP A 288 -29.47 17.68 25.83
C ASP A 288 -30.16 16.68 26.79
N PHE A 289 -29.33 16.09 27.69
CA PHE A 289 -29.85 15.10 28.64
C PHE A 289 -30.78 15.72 29.71
N ALA A 290 -30.50 16.92 30.16
CA ALA A 290 -31.35 17.58 31.16
C ALA A 290 -32.77 17.85 30.65
N SER A 291 -32.93 18.09 29.36
CA SER A 291 -34.22 18.33 28.71
C SER A 291 -34.95 17.04 28.30
N HIS A 292 -34.22 15.98 27.94
CA HIS A 292 -34.78 14.80 27.27
C HIS A 292 -34.66 13.50 28.07
N GLY A 293 -33.77 13.44 29.11
CA GLY A 293 -33.58 12.27 29.96
C GLY A 293 -33.30 11.00 29.14
N ALA A 294 -34.07 9.94 29.36
CA ALA A 294 -33.93 8.69 28.65
C ALA A 294 -34.17 8.75 27.13
N SER A 295 -34.79 9.84 26.64
CA SER A 295 -35.02 10.06 25.19
C SER A 295 -33.87 10.79 24.52
N THR A 296 -32.80 11.17 25.23
CA THR A 296 -31.64 11.83 24.63
C THR A 296 -31.10 11.01 23.46
N GLY A 297 -30.75 11.72 22.39
CA GLY A 297 -30.21 11.10 21.16
C GLY A 297 -31.27 10.42 20.29
N THR A 298 -32.57 10.51 20.60
CA THR A 298 -33.61 10.03 19.70
C THR A 298 -33.96 11.09 18.65
N ALA A 299 -34.75 10.71 17.64
CA ALA A 299 -35.22 11.63 16.63
C ALA A 299 -36.07 12.77 17.28
N GLY A 300 -35.81 14.00 16.86
CA GLY A 300 -36.52 15.20 17.35
C GLY A 300 -35.96 15.80 18.66
N THR A 301 -34.91 15.24 19.25
CA THR A 301 -34.25 15.79 20.45
C THR A 301 -32.98 16.61 20.14
N TRP A 302 -32.64 16.78 18.89
CA TRP A 302 -31.43 17.45 18.45
C TRP A 302 -31.66 18.94 18.20
N THR A 303 -30.78 19.76 18.75
CA THR A 303 -30.78 21.23 18.61
C THR A 303 -29.50 21.65 17.90
N ASP A 304 -29.62 22.56 16.94
CA ASP A 304 -28.48 23.18 16.26
C ASP A 304 -27.75 24.15 17.22
N ILE A 305 -26.46 23.88 17.43
CA ILE A 305 -25.56 24.69 18.24
C ILE A 305 -24.37 25.19 17.44
N THR A 306 -24.43 25.13 16.11
CA THR A 306 -23.36 25.49 15.20
C THR A 306 -22.91 26.94 15.41
N PRO A 307 -21.64 27.22 15.64
CA PRO A 307 -21.15 28.60 15.72
C PRO A 307 -21.28 29.29 14.34
N PRO A 308 -21.30 30.63 14.29
CA PRO A 308 -21.19 31.35 13.04
C PRO A 308 -19.90 30.91 12.29
N HIS A 309 -20.05 30.48 11.04
CA HIS A 309 -18.94 29.96 10.24
C HIS A 309 -19.15 30.25 8.75
N SER A 310 -18.12 30.02 7.92
CA SER A 310 -18.22 30.09 6.46
C SER A 310 -19.18 29.04 5.90
N ALA A 311 -19.84 29.35 4.80
CA ALA A 311 -20.66 28.40 4.04
C ALA A 311 -19.82 27.29 3.39
N THR A 312 -18.52 27.46 3.35
CA THR A 312 -17.53 26.53 2.76
C THR A 312 -16.97 25.52 3.78
N THR A 313 -17.45 25.47 5.02
CA THR A 313 -17.00 24.45 5.99
C THR A 313 -17.65 23.10 5.70
N PHE A 314 -16.80 22.04 5.56
CA PHE A 314 -17.23 20.73 5.04
C PHE A 314 -16.98 19.55 5.96
N ARG A 315 -16.24 19.71 7.06
CA ARG A 315 -16.01 18.69 8.08
C ARG A 315 -15.91 19.38 9.45
N GLY A 316 -16.52 18.79 10.46
CA GLY A 316 -16.40 19.22 11.85
C GLY A 316 -15.86 18.11 12.73
N GLU A 317 -14.91 18.45 13.59
CA GLU A 317 -14.34 17.62 14.64
C GLU A 317 -14.64 18.28 15.99
N ILE A 318 -15.33 17.57 16.88
CA ILE A 318 -15.75 18.09 18.19
C ILE A 318 -15.18 17.22 19.32
N ALA A 319 -14.63 17.85 20.36
CA ALA A 319 -14.22 17.15 21.56
C ALA A 319 -14.89 17.75 22.80
N VAL A 320 -15.37 16.88 23.67
CA VAL A 320 -15.97 17.21 24.96
C VAL A 320 -15.01 16.89 26.07
N ALA A 321 -14.75 17.84 26.97
CA ALA A 321 -13.86 17.58 28.10
C ALA A 321 -14.52 16.60 29.12
N PRO A 322 -13.92 15.44 29.39
CA PRO A 322 -14.51 14.45 30.28
C PRO A 322 -14.74 14.95 31.71
N SER A 323 -13.84 15.83 32.19
CA SER A 323 -13.92 16.42 33.54
C SER A 323 -14.85 17.62 33.63
N ASN A 324 -15.28 18.20 32.49
CA ASN A 324 -16.20 19.32 32.44
C ASN A 324 -17.08 19.26 31.20
N PRO A 325 -18.28 18.66 31.27
CA PRO A 325 -19.15 18.46 30.12
C PRO A 325 -19.65 19.74 29.45
N GLN A 326 -19.43 20.91 30.08
CA GLN A 326 -19.74 22.21 29.50
C GLN A 326 -18.63 22.79 28.64
N LYS A 327 -17.41 22.22 28.72
CA LYS A 327 -16.25 22.65 27.93
C LYS A 327 -16.15 21.83 26.66
N LEU A 328 -16.28 22.51 25.53
CA LEU A 328 -16.20 21.92 24.18
C LEU A 328 -15.10 22.60 23.38
N TYR A 329 -14.54 21.85 22.47
CA TYR A 329 -13.60 22.28 21.43
C TYR A 329 -14.15 21.85 20.07
N LEU A 330 -14.01 22.70 19.06
CA LEU A 330 -14.51 22.41 17.72
C LEU A 330 -13.56 22.99 16.68
N MET A 331 -13.23 22.16 15.70
CA MET A 331 -12.55 22.53 14.48
C MET A 331 -13.44 22.29 13.28
N MET A 332 -13.39 23.14 12.27
CA MET A 332 -14.13 22.97 11.03
C MET A 332 -13.23 23.24 9.84
N GLN A 333 -13.16 22.27 8.92
CA GLN A 333 -12.42 22.37 7.68
C GLN A 333 -13.12 23.33 6.70
N ASP A 334 -12.37 24.24 6.12
CA ASP A 334 -12.83 25.13 5.04
C ASP A 334 -12.47 24.50 3.68
N SER A 335 -13.46 24.17 2.86
CA SER A 335 -13.27 23.47 1.59
C SER A 335 -12.66 24.33 0.47
N ALA A 336 -12.57 25.64 0.64
CA ALA A 336 -11.94 26.51 -0.36
C ALA A 336 -10.42 26.54 -0.20
N THR A 337 -9.92 26.20 0.99
CA THR A 337 -8.49 26.24 1.33
C THR A 337 -7.97 24.92 1.87
N ASP A 338 -8.87 23.95 2.13
CA ASP A 338 -8.60 22.70 2.83
C ASP A 338 -7.99 22.88 4.24
N LYS A 339 -8.21 24.05 4.89
CA LYS A 339 -7.63 24.45 6.16
C LYS A 339 -8.65 24.54 7.27
N VAL A 340 -8.21 24.42 8.51
CA VAL A 340 -8.91 24.95 9.67
C VAL A 340 -8.51 26.41 9.86
N LEU A 341 -9.44 27.33 9.57
CA LEU A 341 -9.20 28.77 9.68
C LEU A 341 -9.55 29.35 11.07
N THR A 342 -10.37 28.62 11.83
CA THR A 342 -10.87 29.07 13.12
C THR A 342 -11.00 27.91 14.09
N PHE A 343 -10.47 28.07 15.28
CA PHE A 343 -10.65 27.17 16.41
C PHE A 343 -11.75 27.73 17.33
N TYR A 344 -12.72 26.88 17.69
CA TYR A 344 -13.84 27.30 18.52
C TYR A 344 -13.80 26.64 19.90
N THR A 345 -14.16 27.40 20.93
CA THR A 345 -14.31 26.87 22.30
C THR A 345 -15.67 27.29 22.88
N SER A 346 -16.29 26.38 23.63
CA SER A 346 -17.45 26.69 24.44
C SER A 346 -17.22 26.32 25.90
N ASN A 347 -17.78 27.11 26.84
CA ASN A 347 -17.75 26.82 28.27
C ASN A 347 -19.18 26.60 28.83
N ASN A 348 -20.17 26.45 27.97
CA ASN A 348 -21.60 26.31 28.34
C ASN A 348 -22.33 25.29 27.46
N GLY A 349 -21.62 24.21 27.09
CA GLY A 349 -22.20 23.08 26.35
C GLY A 349 -22.69 23.44 24.94
N GLY A 350 -22.02 24.39 24.28
CA GLY A 350 -22.35 24.80 22.91
C GLY A 350 -23.41 25.91 22.80
N THR A 351 -23.94 26.42 23.95
CA THR A 351 -24.90 27.54 23.92
C THR A 351 -24.30 28.83 23.35
N SER A 352 -23.00 29.02 23.57
CA SER A 352 -22.22 30.08 22.92
C SER A 352 -20.80 29.64 22.67
N TRP A 353 -20.16 30.24 21.68
CA TRP A 353 -18.82 29.91 21.23
C TRP A 353 -17.90 31.12 21.23
N THR A 354 -16.68 30.92 21.64
CA THR A 354 -15.55 31.84 21.42
C THR A 354 -14.77 31.33 20.21
N SER A 355 -14.51 32.21 19.25
CA SER A 355 -13.73 31.89 18.06
C SER A 355 -12.33 32.47 18.14
N THR A 356 -11.32 31.70 17.82
CA THR A 356 -9.92 32.11 17.72
C THR A 356 -9.42 31.80 16.31
N ALA A 357 -8.94 32.82 15.60
CA ALA A 357 -8.37 32.62 14.27
C ALA A 357 -7.09 31.79 14.36
N VAL A 358 -6.92 30.83 13.46
CA VAL A 358 -5.69 30.07 13.28
C VAL A 358 -4.73 30.97 12.50
N ALA A 359 -3.76 31.55 13.20
CA ALA A 359 -2.82 32.49 12.59
C ALA A 359 -1.75 31.73 11.80
N SER A 360 -1.51 32.16 10.58
CA SER A 360 -0.47 31.53 9.71
C SER A 360 0.91 31.52 10.39
N GLY A 361 1.58 30.37 10.36
CA GLY A 361 2.87 30.11 11.00
C GLY A 361 2.80 30.05 12.52
N SER A 362 1.60 29.88 13.09
CA SER A 362 1.44 29.54 14.51
C SER A 362 1.59 28.04 14.72
N PRO A 363 1.94 27.56 15.94
CA PRO A 363 2.01 26.13 16.23
C PRO A 363 0.71 25.38 15.92
N LEU A 364 -0.43 26.03 15.97
CA LEU A 364 -1.72 25.45 15.61
C LEU A 364 -1.88 25.37 14.09
N ASP A 365 -1.44 26.38 13.34
CA ASP A 365 -1.42 26.36 11.87
C ASP A 365 -0.46 25.30 11.33
N ASP A 366 0.74 25.21 11.93
CA ASP A 366 1.72 24.19 11.55
C ASP A 366 1.17 22.77 11.78
N ALA A 367 0.52 22.53 12.92
CA ALA A 367 -0.05 21.23 13.25
C ALA A 367 -1.24 20.83 12.35
N LEU A 368 -2.13 21.77 12.04
CA LEU A 368 -3.37 21.48 11.30
C LEU A 368 -3.21 21.69 9.79
N ASN A 369 -2.47 22.75 9.40
CA ASN A 369 -2.49 23.29 8.05
C ASN A 369 -1.14 23.24 7.35
N ASN A 370 -0.07 22.79 8.02
CA ASN A 370 1.29 22.69 7.48
C ASN A 370 1.71 23.93 6.64
N GLY A 371 1.51 25.14 7.20
CA GLY A 371 1.91 26.39 6.54
C GLY A 371 1.31 26.68 5.17
N GLY A 372 0.50 25.79 4.61
CA GLY A 372 -0.09 26.00 3.28
C GLY A 372 -0.55 24.74 2.53
N SER A 373 -0.14 23.60 3.00
CA SER A 373 -0.44 22.30 2.38
C SER A 373 -1.35 21.49 3.30
N SER A 374 -2.64 21.84 3.38
CA SER A 374 -3.57 21.24 4.33
C SER A 374 -4.35 20.10 3.72
N GLN A 375 -4.57 19.05 4.51
CA GLN A 375 -5.49 17.96 4.20
C GLN A 375 -6.48 17.71 5.34
N THR A 376 -6.95 18.76 6.01
CA THR A 376 -7.87 18.68 7.15
C THR A 376 -9.25 18.10 6.78
N TRP A 377 -9.53 17.88 5.50
CA TRP A 377 -10.64 17.05 5.06
C TRP A 377 -10.42 15.57 5.42
N TYR A 378 -9.16 15.12 5.56
CA TYR A 378 -8.76 13.75 5.86
C TYR A 378 -8.15 13.60 7.26
N ASP A 379 -7.18 14.46 7.63
CA ASP A 379 -6.47 14.45 8.91
C ASP A 379 -7.01 15.56 9.82
N LEU A 380 -7.85 15.20 10.75
CA LEU A 380 -8.40 16.14 11.73
C LEU A 380 -8.91 15.36 12.94
N ILE A 381 -8.24 15.55 14.06
CA ILE A 381 -8.55 14.86 15.32
C ILE A 381 -8.29 15.77 16.53
N SER A 382 -9.05 15.61 17.59
CA SER A 382 -8.84 16.29 18.85
C SER A 382 -9.12 15.37 20.04
N ALA A 383 -8.42 15.59 21.13
CA ALA A 383 -8.69 14.90 22.40
C ALA A 383 -8.43 15.83 23.58
N VAL A 384 -9.21 15.66 24.64
CA VAL A 384 -9.13 16.46 25.88
C VAL A 384 -8.72 15.55 27.03
N ASP A 385 -7.81 16.06 27.87
CA ASP A 385 -7.38 15.38 29.09
C ASP A 385 -8.57 15.03 30.00
N SER A 386 -8.60 13.78 30.46
CA SER A 386 -9.73 13.27 31.27
C SER A 386 -9.90 13.97 32.63
N THR A 387 -8.88 14.64 33.13
CA THR A 387 -8.84 15.27 34.46
C THR A 387 -8.77 16.78 34.40
N ASN A 388 -8.28 17.36 33.31
CA ASN A 388 -8.12 18.82 33.14
C ASN A 388 -8.73 19.27 31.79
N ALA A 389 -9.90 19.88 31.87
CA ALA A 389 -10.64 20.39 30.73
C ALA A 389 -9.88 21.46 29.89
N ASN A 390 -8.81 22.03 30.39
CA ASN A 390 -8.01 23.04 29.69
C ASN A 390 -6.81 22.45 28.91
N ILE A 391 -6.52 21.16 29.10
CA ILE A 391 -5.50 20.46 28.30
C ILE A 391 -6.17 19.79 27.12
N VAL A 392 -5.88 20.28 25.92
CA VAL A 392 -6.37 19.72 24.66
C VAL A 392 -5.19 19.50 23.72
N VAL A 393 -5.20 18.38 23.01
CA VAL A 393 -4.29 18.07 21.92
C VAL A 393 -5.09 17.98 20.63
N VAL A 394 -4.57 18.58 19.58
CA VAL A 394 -5.12 18.50 18.23
C VAL A 394 -4.08 17.91 17.30
N GLY A 395 -4.56 17.22 16.26
CA GLY A 395 -3.75 16.66 15.21
C GLY A 395 -4.39 16.91 13.85
N GLY A 396 -3.57 17.25 12.92
CA GLY A 396 -3.77 17.25 11.48
C GLY A 396 -2.53 16.56 10.90
N ILE A 397 -1.69 17.28 10.22
CA ILE A 397 -0.39 16.74 9.77
C ILE A 397 0.54 16.50 10.97
N GLU A 398 0.62 17.44 11.89
CA GLU A 398 1.38 17.32 13.12
C GLU A 398 0.51 17.46 14.37
N LEU A 399 1.13 17.55 15.56
CA LEU A 399 0.44 17.67 16.84
C LEU A 399 0.72 19.01 17.52
N ALA A 400 -0.33 19.65 18.00
CA ALA A 400 -0.24 20.80 18.88
C ALA A 400 -1.01 20.58 20.19
N LYS A 401 -0.52 21.17 21.27
CA LYS A 401 -1.10 21.11 22.63
C LYS A 401 -1.41 22.50 23.14
N SER A 402 -2.59 22.67 23.74
CA SER A 402 -2.94 23.79 24.59
C SER A 402 -3.05 23.32 26.04
N THR A 403 -2.69 24.18 27.01
CA THR A 403 -2.85 23.95 28.44
C THR A 403 -3.73 25.01 29.12
N ASP A 404 -4.26 25.95 28.36
CA ASP A 404 -5.06 27.10 28.80
C ASP A 404 -6.44 27.15 28.14
N GLY A 405 -6.93 26.00 27.65
CA GLY A 405 -8.25 25.88 27.10
C GLY A 405 -8.37 26.39 25.67
N GLY A 406 -7.32 26.32 24.88
CA GLY A 406 -7.27 26.70 23.49
C GLY A 406 -6.87 28.15 23.23
N ALA A 407 -6.43 28.89 24.25
CA ALA A 407 -6.01 30.27 24.09
C ALA A 407 -4.61 30.38 23.48
N THR A 408 -3.67 29.52 23.89
CA THR A 408 -2.33 29.42 23.32
C THR A 408 -1.96 27.97 22.99
N TRP A 409 -1.06 27.79 22.03
CA TRP A 409 -0.68 26.50 21.50
C TRP A 409 0.84 26.32 21.47
N THR A 410 1.28 25.08 21.63
CA THR A 410 2.66 24.66 21.51
C THR A 410 2.73 23.45 20.57
N ALA A 411 3.58 23.49 19.56
CA ALA A 411 3.88 22.32 18.75
C ALA A 411 4.55 21.25 19.61
N ILE A 412 4.10 20.01 19.54
CA ILE A 412 4.60 18.90 20.36
C ILE A 412 5.14 17.75 19.53
N SER A 413 5.03 17.82 18.21
CA SER A 413 5.64 16.88 17.26
C SER A 413 6.24 17.62 16.08
N ASN A 414 6.97 16.89 15.28
CA ASN A 414 7.34 17.17 13.89
C ASN A 414 7.58 15.83 13.18
N SER A 415 7.69 15.83 11.86
CA SER A 415 7.86 14.64 11.01
C SER A 415 9.03 13.72 11.41
N THR A 416 10.01 14.21 12.16
CA THR A 416 11.14 13.40 12.65
C THR A 416 10.87 12.73 14.01
N THR A 417 9.86 13.17 14.74
CA THR A 417 9.55 12.68 16.11
C THR A 417 8.28 11.83 16.15
N VAL A 418 7.30 12.17 15.35
CA VAL A 418 6.04 11.44 15.17
C VAL A 418 5.75 11.45 13.67
N HIS A 419 5.30 10.34 13.11
CA HIS A 419 4.86 10.31 11.72
C HIS A 419 3.71 11.30 11.52
N VAL A 420 3.65 11.92 10.36
CA VAL A 420 2.59 12.85 9.99
C VAL A 420 1.22 12.18 9.86
N ASP A 421 0.17 12.99 9.62
CA ASP A 421 -1.20 12.59 9.30
C ASP A 421 -1.91 11.88 10.46
N GLN A 422 -2.35 12.69 11.44
CA GLN A 422 -2.88 12.20 12.71
C GLN A 422 -4.36 11.81 12.62
N HIS A 423 -4.71 10.63 13.11
CA HIS A 423 -6.06 10.06 13.01
C HIS A 423 -6.69 9.63 14.32
N ALA A 424 -5.89 9.34 15.34
CA ALA A 424 -6.38 8.90 16.65
C ALA A 424 -5.57 9.47 17.78
N LEU A 425 -6.23 10.01 18.79
CA LEU A 425 -5.64 10.53 20.03
C LEU A 425 -6.38 9.94 21.22
N VAL A 426 -5.66 9.25 22.12
CA VAL A 426 -6.26 8.66 23.32
C VAL A 426 -5.42 8.96 24.56
N PHE A 427 -5.99 9.69 25.49
CA PHE A 427 -5.39 9.91 26.79
C PHE A 427 -5.56 8.67 27.69
N PHE A 428 -4.47 8.08 28.19
CA PHE A 428 -4.54 7.17 29.31
C PHE A 428 -4.62 7.96 30.63
N ASN A 429 -3.84 9.03 30.74
CA ASN A 429 -3.87 10.05 31.80
C ASN A 429 -3.17 11.31 31.30
N SER A 430 -3.09 12.37 32.14
CA SER A 430 -2.53 13.68 31.75
C SER A 430 -1.09 13.65 31.24
N SER A 431 -0.31 12.62 31.57
CA SER A 431 1.08 12.46 31.10
C SER A 431 1.22 11.51 29.93
N ASN A 432 0.24 10.63 29.72
CA ASN A 432 0.32 9.54 28.74
C ASN A 432 -0.71 9.74 27.62
N LEU A 433 -0.22 9.94 26.40
CA LEU A 433 -1.02 10.06 25.18
C LEU A 433 -0.60 8.98 24.20
N LEU A 434 -1.58 8.26 23.66
CA LEU A 434 -1.44 7.34 22.54
C LEU A 434 -1.88 8.06 21.27
N VAL A 435 -1.12 7.86 20.20
CA VAL A 435 -1.33 8.52 18.90
C VAL A 435 -1.35 7.46 17.81
N GLY A 436 -2.33 7.51 16.92
CA GLY A 436 -2.42 6.73 15.70
C GLY A 436 -2.35 7.64 14.48
N ASN A 437 -1.50 7.28 13.53
CA ASN A 437 -1.25 8.04 12.29
C ASN A 437 -0.88 7.12 11.13
N ASP A 438 -0.46 7.67 10.00
CA ASP A 438 -0.12 6.88 8.81
C ASP A 438 1.17 6.05 8.97
N GLY A 439 2.01 6.35 9.93
CA GLY A 439 3.17 5.55 10.34
C GLY A 439 2.91 4.51 11.42
N GLY A 440 1.67 4.40 11.94
CA GLY A 440 1.29 3.44 12.96
C GLY A 440 0.98 4.04 14.33
N ILE A 441 1.50 3.44 15.39
CA ILE A 441 1.19 3.78 16.78
C ILE A 441 2.37 4.41 17.48
N TYR A 442 2.12 5.56 18.11
CA TYR A 442 3.10 6.30 18.91
C TYR A 442 2.58 6.53 20.33
N HIS A 443 3.50 6.77 21.26
CA HIS A 443 3.17 7.01 22.67
C HIS A 443 4.14 8.00 23.29
N THR A 444 3.61 8.91 24.10
CA THR A 444 4.40 9.68 25.05
C THR A 444 3.92 9.45 26.49
N SER A 445 4.85 9.36 27.42
CA SER A 445 4.60 9.41 28.88
C SER A 445 5.00 10.75 29.50
N THR A 446 5.38 11.72 28.69
CA THR A 446 5.91 13.02 29.10
C THR A 446 5.11 14.18 28.55
N LEU A 447 3.82 13.99 28.27
CA LEU A 447 2.95 15.00 27.65
C LEU A 447 2.87 16.30 28.46
N THR A 448 3.06 16.25 29.79
CA THR A 448 3.11 17.42 30.66
C THR A 448 4.34 18.30 30.46
N ASN A 449 5.40 17.78 29.82
CA ASN A 449 6.59 18.57 29.52
C ASN A 449 6.30 19.59 28.40
N ALA A 450 7.13 20.64 28.33
CA ALA A 450 7.06 21.62 27.26
C ALA A 450 7.37 20.97 25.88
N SER A 451 8.31 20.02 25.85
CA SER A 451 8.66 19.21 24.70
C SER A 451 8.52 17.75 25.07
N PRO A 452 7.37 17.13 24.82
CA PRO A 452 7.16 15.70 25.05
C PRO A 452 8.08 14.85 24.20
N VAL A 453 8.47 13.67 24.73
CA VAL A 453 9.23 12.67 23.97
C VAL A 453 8.30 11.56 23.57
N PHE A 454 8.20 11.33 22.27
CA PHE A 454 7.40 10.23 21.71
C PHE A 454 8.25 9.01 21.41
N SER A 455 7.67 7.84 21.53
CA SER A 455 8.25 6.56 21.14
C SER A 455 7.30 5.82 20.20
N GLN A 456 7.83 5.31 19.11
CA GLN A 456 7.12 4.44 18.21
C GLN A 456 6.79 3.09 18.89
N LYS A 457 5.61 2.55 18.66
CA LYS A 457 5.09 1.31 19.27
C LYS A 457 4.65 0.29 18.20
N ASN A 458 5.35 0.19 17.11
CA ASN A 458 4.93 -0.60 15.94
C ASN A 458 5.40 -2.06 15.93
N ASN A 459 6.16 -2.54 16.93
CA ASN A 459 6.65 -3.91 16.91
C ASN A 459 5.51 -4.93 16.81
N GLY A 460 5.41 -5.61 15.67
CA GLY A 460 4.33 -6.55 15.34
C GLY A 460 3.02 -5.89 14.87
N PHE A 461 2.94 -4.56 14.79
CA PHE A 461 1.82 -3.85 14.18
C PHE A 461 2.03 -3.77 12.67
N ASN A 462 1.88 -4.90 12.00
CA ASN A 462 2.15 -5.04 10.57
C ASN A 462 0.93 -4.67 9.74
N ALA A 463 0.69 -3.38 9.60
CA ALA A 463 -0.41 -2.82 8.80
C ALA A 463 0.09 -2.06 7.55
N THR A 464 1.34 -2.28 7.15
CA THR A 464 1.99 -1.59 6.05
C THR A 464 1.33 -1.91 4.71
N GLN A 465 1.14 -0.87 3.87
CA GLN A 465 0.49 -0.92 2.58
C GLN A 465 1.54 -0.85 1.47
N PHE A 466 1.92 -2.01 0.89
CA PHE A 466 2.90 -2.06 -0.22
C PHE A 466 2.22 -2.02 -1.59
N TYR A 467 2.72 -1.14 -2.47
CA TYR A 467 2.36 -1.08 -3.89
C TYR A 467 3.13 -2.09 -4.74
N GLY A 468 4.37 -2.37 -4.40
CA GLY A 468 5.19 -3.31 -5.14
C GLY A 468 6.41 -3.78 -4.36
N CYS A 469 7.03 -4.84 -4.85
CA CYS A 469 8.23 -5.41 -4.24
C CYS A 469 9.15 -6.04 -5.28
N ASP A 470 10.40 -6.25 -4.90
CA ASP A 470 11.33 -7.09 -5.61
C ASP A 470 12.26 -7.83 -4.64
N PHE A 471 12.86 -8.92 -5.09
CA PHE A 471 13.73 -9.77 -4.28
C PHE A 471 15.14 -9.86 -4.88
N HIS A 472 16.12 -10.06 -4.00
CA HIS A 472 17.50 -10.26 -4.41
C HIS A 472 17.68 -11.63 -5.09
N PRO A 473 18.47 -11.76 -6.18
CA PRO A 473 18.57 -13.00 -6.94
C PRO A 473 19.13 -14.20 -6.16
N THR A 474 19.92 -13.99 -5.12
CA THR A 474 20.62 -15.04 -4.37
C THR A 474 20.44 -14.96 -2.85
N ASP A 475 19.94 -13.87 -2.29
CA ASP A 475 19.65 -13.75 -0.85
C ASP A 475 18.15 -13.89 -0.59
N ASP A 476 17.77 -14.96 0.10
CA ASP A 476 16.36 -15.31 0.38
C ASP A 476 15.68 -14.36 1.36
N ASN A 477 16.44 -13.53 2.05
CA ASN A 477 15.94 -12.62 3.06
C ASN A 477 15.93 -11.16 2.61
N TYR A 478 16.52 -10.90 1.44
CA TYR A 478 16.63 -9.54 0.93
C TYR A 478 15.49 -9.20 -0.03
N PHE A 479 14.72 -8.18 0.33
CA PHE A 479 13.65 -7.60 -0.49
C PHE A 479 13.76 -6.07 -0.47
N LEU A 480 13.28 -5.44 -1.53
CA LEU A 480 12.85 -4.04 -1.53
C LEU A 480 11.33 -4.01 -1.70
N ALA A 481 10.65 -3.14 -0.99
CA ALA A 481 9.22 -2.94 -1.14
C ALA A 481 8.86 -1.46 -0.94
N GLY A 482 8.07 -0.92 -1.85
CA GLY A 482 7.61 0.47 -1.78
C GLY A 482 6.26 0.55 -1.08
N ALA A 483 6.18 1.36 -0.03
CA ALA A 483 5.01 1.49 0.84
C ALA A 483 4.37 2.86 0.72
N GLN A 484 3.04 2.90 0.72
CA GLN A 484 2.28 4.13 0.89
C GLN A 484 2.65 4.80 2.21
N ASP A 485 2.92 6.10 2.19
CA ASP A 485 3.29 6.97 3.32
C ASP A 485 4.54 6.52 4.11
N ASN A 486 5.10 5.35 3.80
CA ASN A 486 6.11 4.68 4.63
C ASN A 486 7.38 4.28 3.86
N ASN A 487 7.77 5.05 2.86
CA ASN A 487 9.06 4.96 2.18
C ASN A 487 9.26 3.67 1.34
N THR A 488 10.40 3.54 0.68
CA THR A 488 10.88 2.24 0.18
C THR A 488 11.61 1.51 1.30
N GLN A 489 11.10 0.33 1.68
CA GLN A 489 11.62 -0.49 2.78
C GLN A 489 12.57 -1.57 2.26
N GLN A 490 13.72 -1.70 2.91
CA GLN A 490 14.71 -2.74 2.66
C GLN A 490 14.64 -3.80 3.77
N PHE A 491 14.36 -5.03 3.39
CA PHE A 491 14.41 -6.22 4.24
C PHE A 491 15.77 -6.90 4.09
N THR A 492 16.37 -7.34 5.18
CA THR A 492 17.68 -8.00 5.18
C THR A 492 17.79 -9.18 6.14
N SER A 493 16.68 -9.56 6.78
CA SER A 493 16.66 -10.58 7.83
C SER A 493 15.53 -11.60 7.62
N PRO A 494 15.69 -12.85 8.08
CA PRO A 494 14.66 -13.89 7.96
C PRO A 494 13.49 -13.63 8.92
N GLY A 495 12.29 -14.10 8.54
CA GLY A 495 11.08 -13.97 9.35
C GLY A 495 10.55 -12.53 9.41
N ILE A 496 9.79 -12.23 10.45
CA ILE A 496 9.27 -10.90 10.72
C ILE A 496 10.34 -10.09 11.45
N ASN A 497 10.87 -9.06 10.82
CA ASN A 497 11.97 -8.26 11.34
C ASN A 497 11.82 -6.78 10.99
N SER A 498 12.65 -5.95 11.61
CA SER A 498 12.76 -4.53 11.29
C SER A 498 13.38 -4.34 9.91
N THR A 499 12.84 -3.38 9.19
CA THR A 499 13.32 -2.93 7.89
C THR A 499 14.03 -1.58 8.01
N THR A 500 14.73 -1.19 6.95
CA THR A 500 15.36 0.12 6.84
C THR A 500 14.71 0.89 5.70
N ALA A 501 14.25 2.10 5.96
CA ALA A 501 13.83 3.03 4.93
C ALA A 501 15.06 3.49 4.11
N VAL A 502 15.04 3.29 2.81
CA VAL A 502 16.18 3.61 1.93
C VAL A 502 15.92 4.82 1.03
N VAL A 503 14.66 5.13 0.77
CA VAL A 503 14.23 6.31 0.01
C VAL A 503 12.92 6.80 0.64
N GLY A 504 12.80 8.10 0.86
CA GLY A 504 11.67 8.76 1.52
C GLY A 504 10.43 8.91 0.63
N GLY A 505 9.31 9.35 1.24
CA GLY A 505 8.01 9.56 0.61
C GLY A 505 7.24 8.27 0.36
N ASP A 506 6.20 8.33 -0.47
CA ASP A 506 5.53 7.12 -0.96
C ASP A 506 6.47 6.28 -1.82
N GLY A 507 6.87 5.13 -1.30
CA GLY A 507 7.60 4.14 -2.08
C GLY A 507 6.67 3.44 -3.08
N THR A 508 7.12 3.23 -4.32
CA THR A 508 6.33 2.58 -5.35
C THR A 508 6.93 1.24 -5.80
N ILE A 509 7.17 0.99 -7.07
CA ILE A 509 7.66 -0.30 -7.57
C ILE A 509 9.19 -0.31 -7.63
N PRO A 510 9.89 -0.99 -6.70
CA PRO A 510 11.33 -1.13 -6.75
C PRO A 510 11.76 -2.24 -7.70
N HIS A 511 13.05 -2.23 -8.13
CA HIS A 511 13.65 -3.28 -8.92
C HIS A 511 15.04 -3.65 -8.38
N ILE A 512 15.34 -4.95 -8.40
CA ILE A 512 16.66 -5.49 -8.09
C ILE A 512 17.11 -6.30 -9.30
N SER A 513 18.30 -5.98 -9.85
CA SER A 513 18.81 -6.72 -10.98
C SER A 513 18.98 -8.21 -10.64
N GLN A 514 18.35 -9.07 -11.44
CA GLN A 514 18.39 -10.52 -11.26
C GLN A 514 19.72 -11.13 -11.77
N THR A 515 20.49 -10.38 -12.54
CA THR A 515 21.85 -10.78 -12.99
C THR A 515 22.95 -10.22 -12.10
N ASN A 516 22.70 -9.09 -11.43
CA ASN A 516 23.64 -8.41 -10.56
C ASN A 516 22.92 -7.71 -9.40
N GLY A 517 22.66 -8.41 -8.31
CA GLY A 517 21.96 -7.90 -7.13
C GLY A 517 22.52 -6.60 -6.53
N GLN A 518 23.72 -6.16 -6.98
CA GLN A 518 24.31 -4.89 -6.57
C GLN A 518 23.61 -3.67 -7.20
N LEU A 519 23.02 -3.84 -8.39
CA LEU A 519 22.27 -2.80 -9.07
C LEU A 519 20.80 -2.88 -8.62
N GLN A 520 20.32 -1.80 -8.01
CA GLN A 520 18.95 -1.72 -7.49
C GLN A 520 18.36 -0.34 -7.79
N ILE A 521 17.06 -0.32 -8.00
CA ILE A 521 16.26 0.89 -8.23
C ILE A 521 15.19 0.95 -7.15
N ALA A 522 15.16 2.04 -6.41
CA ALA A 522 14.02 2.41 -5.58
C ALA A 522 13.22 3.48 -6.32
N ALA A 523 11.92 3.44 -6.17
CA ALA A 523 11.01 4.35 -6.85
C ALA A 523 10.12 5.06 -5.82
N SER A 524 9.87 6.32 -6.04
CA SER A 524 8.83 7.09 -5.41
C SER A 524 7.80 7.50 -6.46
N THR A 525 6.84 8.33 -6.09
CA THR A 525 5.73 8.72 -6.96
C THR A 525 6.17 9.52 -8.19
N ASN A 526 5.32 9.54 -9.21
CA ASN A 526 5.42 10.48 -10.35
C ASN A 526 6.80 10.46 -11.03
N ASN A 527 7.31 9.28 -11.41
CA ASN A 527 8.60 9.12 -12.09
C ASN A 527 9.83 9.57 -11.27
N THR A 528 9.80 9.47 -9.97
CA THR A 528 10.96 9.75 -9.14
C THR A 528 11.71 8.46 -8.85
N TYR A 529 12.97 8.36 -9.29
CA TYR A 529 13.79 7.15 -9.17
C TYR A 529 15.13 7.42 -8.51
N TYR A 530 15.59 6.40 -7.79
CA TYR A 530 16.88 6.38 -7.11
C TYR A 530 17.60 5.09 -7.47
N ARG A 531 18.92 5.15 -7.60
CA ARG A 531 19.76 4.03 -7.99
C ARG A 531 20.78 3.68 -6.90
N SER A 532 20.92 2.40 -6.61
CA SER A 532 22.06 1.82 -5.92
C SER A 532 22.90 0.98 -6.88
N THR A 533 24.22 1.03 -6.74
CA THR A 533 25.19 0.15 -7.43
C THR A 533 26.04 -0.64 -6.45
N ASN A 534 25.67 -0.62 -5.17
CA ASN A 534 26.41 -1.25 -4.07
C ASN A 534 25.52 -2.12 -3.18
N GLY A 535 24.54 -2.80 -3.79
CA GLY A 535 23.67 -3.76 -3.09
C GLY A 535 22.68 -3.11 -2.13
N GLY A 536 22.23 -1.88 -2.42
CA GLY A 536 21.25 -1.17 -1.58
C GLY A 536 21.85 -0.48 -0.36
N ALA A 537 23.19 -0.42 -0.24
CA ALA A 537 23.83 0.27 0.88
C ALA A 537 23.64 1.79 0.80
N THR A 538 23.58 2.34 -0.40
CA THR A 538 23.22 3.75 -0.64
C THR A 538 22.44 3.88 -1.93
N PHE A 539 21.50 4.84 -1.95
CA PHE A 539 20.72 5.21 -3.13
C PHE A 539 21.03 6.65 -3.53
N THR A 540 21.18 6.88 -4.82
CA THR A 540 21.44 8.20 -5.39
C THR A 540 20.28 8.58 -6.30
N SER A 541 19.74 9.78 -6.12
CA SER A 541 18.67 10.29 -6.95
C SER A 541 19.07 10.35 -8.43
N LEU A 542 18.18 9.95 -9.31
CA LEU A 542 18.27 10.11 -10.74
C LEU A 542 17.62 11.44 -11.21
N GLY A 543 17.28 12.34 -10.28
CA GLY A 543 16.79 13.68 -10.57
C GLY A 543 17.75 14.44 -11.49
N GLY A 544 17.23 15.21 -12.44
CA GLY A 544 18.01 15.89 -13.48
C GLY A 544 18.24 15.04 -14.75
N ILE A 545 18.08 13.72 -14.68
CA ILE A 545 18.01 12.83 -15.85
C ILE A 545 16.54 12.62 -16.23
N ILE A 546 15.64 12.75 -15.26
CA ILE A 546 14.22 12.44 -15.35
C ILE A 546 13.41 13.74 -15.20
N ASN A 547 12.32 13.83 -15.91
CA ASN A 547 11.31 14.86 -15.72
C ASN A 547 10.35 14.40 -14.60
N ASN A 548 10.70 14.68 -13.35
CA ASN A 548 9.86 14.40 -12.19
C ASN A 548 8.47 15.06 -12.34
N GLY A 549 7.45 14.48 -11.69
CA GLY A 549 6.08 15.01 -11.71
C GLY A 549 5.24 14.55 -12.91
N ARG A 550 5.78 13.69 -13.80
CA ARG A 550 5.09 13.09 -14.95
C ARG A 550 4.68 11.66 -14.69
N GLY A 551 3.82 11.11 -15.54
CA GLY A 551 3.31 9.75 -15.40
C GLY A 551 2.23 9.63 -14.33
N GLN A 552 2.01 8.41 -13.86
CA GLN A 552 1.02 8.10 -12.84
C GLN A 552 1.64 8.21 -11.43
N PHE A 553 0.81 8.28 -10.41
CA PHE A 553 1.25 8.30 -9.01
C PHE A 553 2.09 7.05 -8.70
N VAL A 554 1.51 5.86 -8.78
CA VAL A 554 2.28 4.60 -8.84
C VAL A 554 2.54 4.31 -10.32
N ASN A 555 3.73 4.63 -10.77
CA ASN A 555 4.04 4.52 -12.18
C ASN A 555 4.38 3.08 -12.58
N PRO A 556 3.81 2.51 -13.65
CA PRO A 556 4.16 1.18 -14.11
C PRO A 556 5.61 1.16 -14.59
N THR A 557 6.38 0.20 -14.09
CA THR A 557 7.80 0.04 -14.46
C THR A 557 8.17 -1.42 -14.61
N ASP A 558 9.14 -1.71 -15.50
CA ASP A 558 9.86 -2.98 -15.53
C ASP A 558 11.34 -2.78 -15.91
N PHE A 559 12.19 -3.68 -15.48
CA PHE A 559 13.63 -3.56 -15.58
C PHE A 559 14.23 -4.65 -16.48
N ASP A 560 14.96 -4.23 -17.51
CA ASP A 560 15.72 -5.09 -18.40
C ASP A 560 17.10 -5.36 -17.80
N ASP A 561 17.27 -6.54 -17.24
CA ASP A 561 18.52 -7.01 -16.64
C ASP A 561 19.68 -7.12 -17.64
N ASN A 562 19.39 -7.42 -18.89
CA ASN A 562 20.43 -7.60 -19.93
C ASN A 562 20.96 -6.25 -20.40
N LEU A 563 20.11 -5.24 -20.50
CA LEU A 563 20.45 -3.91 -20.98
C LEU A 563 20.70 -2.91 -19.82
N ASN A 564 20.44 -3.30 -18.57
CA ASN A 564 20.47 -2.43 -17.40
C ASN A 564 19.64 -1.16 -17.64
N THR A 565 18.41 -1.37 -18.07
CA THR A 565 17.49 -0.32 -18.55
C THR A 565 16.16 -0.41 -17.82
N LEU A 566 15.69 0.70 -17.27
CA LEU A 566 14.35 0.83 -16.71
C LEU A 566 13.42 1.40 -17.78
N TYR A 567 12.27 0.76 -17.97
CA TYR A 567 11.14 1.29 -18.74
C TYR A 567 10.05 1.72 -17.77
N ALA A 568 9.50 2.91 -17.98
CA ALA A 568 8.54 3.53 -17.08
C ALA A 568 7.43 4.24 -17.84
N GLY A 569 6.24 4.35 -17.25
CA GLY A 569 5.16 5.18 -17.79
C GLY A 569 5.55 6.65 -17.88
N ASP A 570 4.92 7.37 -18.81
CA ASP A 570 5.02 8.82 -18.94
C ASP A 570 3.61 9.36 -19.28
N ASP A 571 3.50 10.57 -19.74
CA ASP A 571 2.25 11.16 -20.19
C ASP A 571 1.60 10.35 -21.32
N ILE A 572 0.36 10.69 -21.65
CA ILE A 572 -0.40 10.09 -22.76
C ILE A 572 0.44 10.01 -24.03
N GLY A 573 0.41 8.82 -24.66
CA GLY A 573 1.14 8.55 -25.90
C GLY A 573 2.64 8.35 -25.74
N LYS A 574 3.17 8.25 -24.51
CA LYS A 574 4.60 8.21 -24.24
C LYS A 574 4.98 7.17 -23.20
N TYR A 575 6.26 6.76 -23.23
CA TYR A 575 6.92 6.09 -22.11
C TYR A 575 8.31 6.66 -21.90
N TYR A 576 8.86 6.44 -20.72
CA TYR A 576 10.18 6.86 -20.32
C TYR A 576 11.15 5.68 -20.33
N CYS A 577 12.40 5.92 -20.72
CA CYS A 577 13.44 4.90 -20.77
C CYS A 577 14.72 5.46 -20.13
N ILE A 578 15.27 4.77 -19.12
CA ILE A 578 16.53 5.10 -18.46
C ILE A 578 17.52 3.99 -18.76
N THR A 579 18.50 4.29 -19.60
CA THR A 579 19.57 3.37 -19.99
C THR A 579 20.84 3.56 -19.15
N GLY A 580 21.77 2.60 -19.18
CA GLY A 580 23.08 2.73 -18.56
C GLY A 580 23.05 2.77 -17.03
N LEU A 581 22.05 2.13 -16.40
CA LEU A 581 21.88 2.14 -14.95
C LEU A 581 23.03 1.47 -14.20
N ASN A 582 23.83 0.62 -14.83
CA ASN A 582 25.07 0.04 -14.27
C ASN A 582 26.30 0.94 -14.45
N SER A 583 26.19 2.07 -15.15
CA SER A 583 27.31 2.96 -15.50
C SER A 583 26.88 4.43 -15.40
N THR A 584 26.75 5.12 -16.51
CA THR A 584 26.26 6.51 -16.59
C THR A 584 24.81 6.52 -17.08
N PRO A 585 23.84 6.79 -16.19
CA PRO A 585 22.44 6.78 -16.57
C PRO A 585 22.11 7.89 -17.55
N ALA A 586 21.24 7.57 -18.54
CA ALA A 586 20.70 8.54 -19.49
C ALA A 586 19.20 8.28 -19.69
N GLY A 587 18.40 9.31 -19.49
CA GLY A 587 16.95 9.27 -19.67
C GLY A 587 16.49 9.75 -21.01
N SER A 588 15.42 9.17 -21.55
CA SER A 588 14.77 9.63 -22.78
C SER A 588 13.29 9.31 -22.82
N VAL A 589 12.50 10.27 -23.29
CA VAL A 589 11.08 10.09 -23.59
C VAL A 589 10.93 9.44 -24.95
N LYS A 590 10.04 8.45 -25.07
CA LYS A 590 9.67 7.79 -26.32
C LYS A 590 8.21 8.06 -26.63
N THR A 591 7.91 8.54 -27.84
CA THR A 591 6.54 8.79 -28.29
C THR A 591 6.07 7.62 -29.14
N ILE A 592 4.88 7.09 -28.82
CA ILE A 592 4.24 5.96 -29.51
C ILE A 592 2.87 6.41 -29.99
N SER A 593 2.77 6.77 -31.26
CA SER A 593 1.52 7.29 -31.84
C SER A 593 0.36 6.29 -31.80
N GLN A 594 0.66 4.99 -31.81
CA GLN A 594 -0.35 3.94 -31.73
C GLN A 594 -1.09 3.87 -30.38
N MET A 595 -0.54 4.47 -29.32
CA MET A 595 -1.24 4.59 -28.05
C MET A 595 -2.47 5.50 -28.13
N GLY A 596 -2.44 6.52 -29.01
CA GLY A 596 -3.50 7.53 -29.07
C GLY A 596 -3.64 8.24 -27.72
N ASP A 597 -4.89 8.39 -27.24
CA ASP A 597 -5.20 9.06 -25.98
C ASP A 597 -5.08 8.12 -24.75
N ARG A 598 -4.12 7.21 -24.75
CA ARG A 598 -3.84 6.28 -23.67
C ARG A 598 -2.47 6.56 -23.06
N ALA A 599 -2.35 6.33 -21.76
CA ALA A 599 -1.07 6.21 -21.07
C ALA A 599 -0.66 4.74 -20.94
N MET A 600 0.62 4.50 -20.74
CA MET A 600 1.12 3.17 -20.35
C MET A 600 0.63 2.88 -18.92
N THR A 601 -0.08 1.77 -18.74
CA THR A 601 -0.62 1.33 -17.45
C THR A 601 -0.02 0.02 -16.97
N ALA A 602 0.62 -0.74 -17.86
CA ALA A 602 1.40 -1.93 -17.54
C ALA A 602 2.58 -2.05 -18.51
N VAL A 603 3.67 -2.64 -18.06
CA VAL A 603 4.84 -2.93 -18.89
C VAL A 603 5.48 -4.23 -18.44
N LYS A 604 5.96 -5.00 -19.41
CA LYS A 604 6.76 -6.21 -19.21
C LYS A 604 7.91 -6.25 -20.22
N VAL A 605 9.12 -6.42 -19.73
CA VAL A 605 10.27 -6.72 -20.59
C VAL A 605 10.09 -8.12 -21.16
N ASP A 606 10.25 -8.27 -22.47
CA ASP A 606 10.13 -9.59 -23.13
C ASP A 606 11.22 -10.53 -22.60
N PRO A 607 10.87 -11.70 -22.04
CA PRO A 607 11.83 -12.55 -21.37
C PRO A 607 12.86 -13.20 -22.32
N VAL A 608 12.64 -13.14 -23.64
CA VAL A 608 13.46 -13.81 -24.66
C VAL A 608 13.98 -12.83 -25.72
N ALA A 609 13.13 -11.94 -26.22
CA ALA A 609 13.49 -11.00 -27.27
C ALA A 609 14.18 -9.77 -26.69
N ALA A 610 15.49 -9.64 -27.00
CA ALA A 610 16.29 -8.51 -26.53
C ALA A 610 15.71 -7.16 -26.93
N ASN A 611 15.84 -6.17 -26.05
CA ASN A 611 15.39 -4.78 -26.24
C ASN A 611 13.92 -4.68 -26.72
N THR A 612 13.09 -5.52 -26.13
CA THR A 612 11.68 -5.62 -26.48
C THR A 612 10.83 -5.52 -25.21
N ILE A 613 9.76 -4.74 -25.27
CA ILE A 613 8.78 -4.63 -24.18
C ILE A 613 7.37 -4.92 -24.70
N TRP A 614 6.55 -5.45 -23.82
CA TRP A 614 5.11 -5.50 -23.91
C TRP A 614 4.53 -4.36 -23.08
N MET A 615 3.54 -3.67 -23.63
CA MET A 615 2.93 -2.51 -23.00
C MET A 615 1.41 -2.65 -22.99
N GLY A 616 0.81 -2.46 -21.82
CA GLY A 616 -0.61 -2.18 -21.66
C GLY A 616 -0.85 -0.68 -21.71
N ALA A 617 -1.77 -0.24 -22.56
CA ALA A 617 -2.12 1.16 -22.68
C ALA A 617 -3.63 1.35 -22.45
N SER A 618 -3.98 2.18 -21.48
CA SER A 618 -5.35 2.44 -21.05
C SER A 618 -5.63 3.93 -20.90
N THR A 619 -6.90 4.32 -20.86
CA THR A 619 -7.29 5.70 -20.55
C THR A 619 -7.14 5.96 -19.05
N VAL A 620 -6.46 7.06 -18.70
CA VAL A 620 -6.17 7.47 -17.31
C VAL A 620 -6.79 8.83 -16.97
N ASP A 621 -7.56 9.39 -17.92
CA ASP A 621 -8.31 10.62 -17.72
C ASP A 621 -9.71 10.53 -18.33
N GLY A 622 -10.63 11.35 -17.87
CA GLY A 622 -12.03 11.32 -18.32
C GLY A 622 -12.25 11.87 -19.73
N SER A 623 -11.19 12.29 -20.44
CA SER A 623 -11.28 12.99 -21.73
C SER A 623 -11.61 12.04 -22.89
N ALA A 624 -11.34 10.73 -22.75
CA ALA A 624 -11.51 9.75 -23.81
C ALA A 624 -12.40 8.58 -23.36
N SER A 625 -13.65 8.85 -23.04
CA SER A 625 -14.59 7.90 -22.44
C SER A 625 -15.04 6.74 -23.36
N ALA A 626 -14.60 6.70 -24.61
CA ALA A 626 -15.06 5.73 -25.60
C ALA A 626 -13.95 4.81 -26.16
N ILE A 627 -12.84 4.63 -25.42
CA ILE A 627 -11.67 3.93 -25.95
C ILE A 627 -11.42 2.62 -25.19
N GLN A 628 -11.19 1.52 -25.92
CA GLN A 628 -10.77 0.23 -25.36
C GLN A 628 -9.25 0.22 -25.14
N PRO A 629 -8.73 -0.56 -24.19
CA PRO A 629 -7.30 -0.68 -23.93
C PRO A 629 -6.57 -1.42 -25.04
N LEU A 630 -5.28 -1.18 -25.16
CA LEU A 630 -4.40 -1.80 -26.15
C LEU A 630 -3.27 -2.57 -25.47
N VAL A 631 -2.86 -3.67 -26.08
CA VAL A 631 -1.57 -4.30 -25.89
C VAL A 631 -0.69 -3.99 -27.09
N LEU A 632 0.52 -3.50 -26.82
CA LEU A 632 1.53 -3.22 -27.83
C LEU A 632 2.80 -4.04 -27.53
N LYS A 633 3.44 -4.53 -28.58
CA LYS A 633 4.80 -5.08 -28.51
C LYS A 633 5.74 -4.11 -29.21
N ILE A 634 6.76 -3.63 -28.48
CA ILE A 634 7.68 -2.60 -28.96
C ILE A 634 9.09 -3.19 -28.99
N THR A 635 9.68 -3.26 -30.17
CA THR A 635 11.07 -3.65 -30.38
C THR A 635 11.98 -2.44 -30.44
N ASN A 636 13.29 -2.62 -30.24
CA ASN A 636 14.26 -1.54 -30.11
C ASN A 636 13.85 -0.49 -29.06
N ALA A 637 13.21 -0.93 -27.99
CA ALA A 637 12.48 -0.08 -27.06
C ALA A 637 13.36 0.99 -26.40
N SER A 638 14.66 0.72 -26.15
CA SER A 638 15.58 1.68 -25.55
C SER A 638 16.23 2.64 -26.58
N THR A 639 16.10 2.39 -27.89
CA THR A 639 16.79 3.18 -28.92
C THR A 639 16.08 4.50 -29.22
N ALA A 640 16.68 5.32 -30.07
CA ALA A 640 16.07 6.57 -30.52
C ALA A 640 14.80 6.35 -31.37
N THR A 641 14.68 5.18 -32.00
CA THR A 641 13.59 4.82 -32.91
C THR A 641 12.95 3.48 -32.52
N PRO A 642 12.18 3.45 -31.41
CA PRO A 642 11.42 2.26 -31.06
C PRO A 642 10.41 1.93 -32.16
N ALA A 643 10.18 0.64 -32.38
CA ALA A 643 9.26 0.18 -33.41
C ALA A 643 8.13 -0.67 -32.81
N VAL A 644 6.89 -0.29 -33.10
CA VAL A 644 5.72 -1.07 -32.70
C VAL A 644 5.55 -2.23 -33.67
N SER A 645 5.79 -3.44 -33.19
CA SER A 645 5.68 -4.67 -34.01
C SER A 645 4.31 -5.34 -33.89
N LEU A 646 3.55 -5.02 -32.85
CA LEU A 646 2.20 -5.52 -32.61
C LEU A 646 1.33 -4.44 -31.96
N THR A 647 0.08 -4.35 -32.35
CA THR A 647 -0.97 -3.59 -31.66
C THR A 647 -2.24 -4.41 -31.65
N THR A 648 -2.73 -4.78 -30.47
CA THR A 648 -3.96 -5.58 -30.31
C THR A 648 -4.91 -4.90 -29.34
N THR A 649 -6.16 -4.77 -29.72
CA THR A 649 -7.22 -4.25 -28.84
C THR A 649 -7.73 -5.36 -27.94
N ILE A 650 -7.80 -5.09 -26.63
CA ILE A 650 -8.47 -5.97 -25.67
C ILE A 650 -9.95 -5.58 -25.62
N THR A 651 -10.82 -6.50 -26.00
CA THR A 651 -12.26 -6.25 -26.08
C THR A 651 -12.98 -6.40 -24.72
N ALA A 652 -12.28 -6.05 -23.63
CA ALA A 652 -12.84 -6.11 -22.28
C ALA A 652 -13.95 -5.08 -22.05
N GLY A 653 -13.86 -3.95 -22.71
CA GLY A 653 -14.82 -2.85 -22.57
C GLY A 653 -14.14 -1.49 -22.69
N VAL A 654 -14.95 -0.49 -22.97
CA VAL A 654 -14.51 0.91 -23.02
C VAL A 654 -14.14 1.38 -21.62
N GLY A 655 -12.99 2.02 -21.47
CA GLY A 655 -12.48 2.51 -20.21
C GLY A 655 -11.88 1.42 -19.29
N ALA A 656 -11.65 0.21 -19.82
CA ALA A 656 -10.92 -0.83 -19.11
C ALA A 656 -9.46 -0.42 -18.87
N TYR A 657 -8.94 -0.77 -17.72
CA TYR A 657 -7.58 -0.47 -17.26
C TYR A 657 -6.76 -1.75 -17.18
N ILE A 658 -5.73 -1.88 -18.01
CA ILE A 658 -4.77 -2.98 -17.93
C ILE A 658 -3.88 -2.76 -16.71
N SER A 659 -3.99 -3.65 -15.73
CA SER A 659 -3.22 -3.58 -14.47
C SER A 659 -1.88 -4.30 -14.56
N SER A 660 -1.79 -5.40 -15.31
CA SER A 660 -0.52 -6.09 -15.53
C SER A 660 -0.47 -6.83 -16.88
N ILE A 661 0.75 -7.10 -17.31
CA ILE A 661 1.06 -7.99 -18.44
C ILE A 661 2.14 -8.96 -17.99
N ASP A 662 2.02 -10.24 -18.34
CA ASP A 662 3.08 -11.20 -18.21
C ASP A 662 3.26 -12.03 -19.48
N VAL A 663 4.46 -12.53 -19.72
CA VAL A 663 4.81 -13.36 -20.87
C VAL A 663 5.46 -14.63 -20.34
N ASP A 664 4.92 -15.79 -20.75
CA ASP A 664 5.45 -17.08 -20.33
C ASP A 664 6.87 -17.28 -20.88
N PRO A 665 7.90 -17.31 -20.01
CA PRO A 665 9.28 -17.48 -20.49
C PRO A 665 9.54 -18.85 -21.11
N SER A 666 8.66 -19.83 -20.87
CA SER A 666 8.74 -21.16 -21.48
C SER A 666 8.05 -21.24 -22.84
N ASN A 667 7.11 -20.32 -23.10
CA ASN A 667 6.39 -20.21 -24.36
C ASN A 667 5.95 -18.76 -24.61
N VAL A 668 6.76 -17.98 -25.27
CA VAL A 668 6.51 -16.55 -25.56
C VAL A 668 5.26 -16.26 -26.40
N ASN A 669 4.58 -17.29 -26.92
CA ASN A 669 3.26 -17.13 -27.53
C ASN A 669 2.16 -16.94 -26.48
N ASN A 670 2.41 -17.34 -25.23
CA ASN A 670 1.48 -17.15 -24.15
C ASN A 670 1.72 -15.76 -23.52
N VAL A 671 0.71 -14.90 -23.59
CA VAL A 671 0.72 -13.57 -23.02
C VAL A 671 -0.52 -13.40 -22.15
N LEU A 672 -0.33 -13.05 -20.90
CA LEU A 672 -1.38 -12.80 -19.92
C LEU A 672 -1.61 -11.30 -19.77
N VAL A 673 -2.86 -10.90 -19.69
CA VAL A 673 -3.29 -9.52 -19.42
C VAL A 673 -4.34 -9.52 -18.32
N THR A 674 -4.19 -8.64 -17.34
CA THR A 674 -5.21 -8.44 -16.30
C THR A 674 -5.85 -7.06 -16.41
N ILE A 675 -7.12 -6.99 -16.03
CA ILE A 675 -7.94 -5.78 -15.96
C ILE A 675 -8.41 -5.60 -14.50
N SER A 676 -8.25 -4.43 -13.96
CA SER A 676 -8.58 -4.17 -12.55
C SER A 676 -9.95 -3.48 -12.33
N ASN A 677 -10.70 -3.23 -13.38
CA ASN A 677 -12.02 -2.62 -13.27
C ASN A 677 -13.10 -3.60 -12.80
N PHE A 678 -13.98 -3.16 -11.91
CA PHE A 678 -15.24 -3.84 -11.66
C PHE A 678 -16.12 -3.87 -12.93
N GLY A 679 -16.95 -4.92 -13.05
CA GLY A 679 -17.96 -5.05 -14.11
C GLY A 679 -17.41 -5.40 -15.48
N LEU A 680 -16.11 -5.66 -15.59
CA LEU A 680 -15.45 -6.05 -16.85
C LEU A 680 -14.75 -7.39 -16.69
N PRO A 681 -14.62 -8.18 -17.79
CA PRO A 681 -13.81 -9.39 -17.75
C PRO A 681 -12.36 -9.08 -17.41
N SER A 682 -11.87 -9.66 -16.31
CA SER A 682 -10.64 -9.27 -15.64
C SER A 682 -9.39 -9.98 -16.14
N VAL A 683 -9.50 -11.18 -16.79
CA VAL A 683 -8.32 -11.97 -17.14
C VAL A 683 -8.39 -12.43 -18.60
N TRP A 684 -7.33 -12.16 -19.34
CA TRP A 684 -7.21 -12.39 -20.76
C TRP A 684 -5.91 -13.10 -21.12
N GLU A 685 -5.96 -14.13 -21.94
CA GLU A 685 -4.80 -14.88 -22.42
C GLU A 685 -4.71 -14.86 -23.93
N SER A 686 -3.50 -14.70 -24.45
CA SER A 686 -3.12 -14.99 -25.83
C SER A 686 -2.25 -16.25 -25.85
N THR A 687 -2.46 -17.12 -26.82
CA THR A 687 -1.61 -18.28 -27.13
C THR A 687 -0.93 -18.15 -28.50
N ASN A 688 -1.01 -16.97 -29.11
CA ASN A 688 -0.50 -16.70 -30.48
C ASN A 688 0.38 -15.42 -30.54
N GLY A 689 1.13 -15.16 -29.46
CA GLY A 689 2.06 -14.04 -29.41
C GLY A 689 1.39 -12.69 -29.39
N GLY A 690 0.23 -12.56 -28.72
CA GLY A 690 -0.50 -11.31 -28.55
C GLY A 690 -1.37 -10.92 -29.75
N THR A 691 -1.45 -11.74 -30.82
CA THR A 691 -2.24 -11.41 -32.02
C THR A 691 -3.73 -11.35 -31.71
N SER A 692 -4.21 -12.21 -30.81
CA SER A 692 -5.56 -12.18 -30.27
C SER A 692 -5.57 -12.62 -28.82
N PHE A 693 -6.58 -12.20 -28.06
CA PHE A 693 -6.76 -12.55 -26.66
C PHE A 693 -8.14 -13.18 -26.45
N THR A 694 -8.18 -14.17 -25.58
CA THR A 694 -9.39 -14.86 -25.13
C THR A 694 -9.65 -14.54 -23.67
N ASN A 695 -10.90 -14.25 -23.34
CA ASN A 695 -11.34 -14.10 -21.95
C ASN A 695 -11.25 -15.45 -21.23
N ILE A 696 -10.53 -15.48 -20.11
CA ILE A 696 -10.33 -16.65 -19.25
C ILE A 696 -10.79 -16.41 -17.80
N GLU A 697 -11.65 -15.44 -17.56
CA GLU A 697 -12.16 -15.08 -16.24
C GLU A 697 -12.88 -16.23 -15.53
N GLY A 698 -13.60 -17.07 -16.27
CA GLY A 698 -14.23 -18.29 -15.76
C GLY A 698 -15.17 -18.05 -14.57
N ASN A 699 -14.88 -18.70 -13.43
CA ASN A 699 -15.63 -18.55 -12.18
C ASN A 699 -15.11 -17.46 -11.22
N LEU A 700 -14.14 -16.64 -11.66
CA LEU A 700 -13.60 -15.56 -10.83
C LEU A 700 -14.73 -14.57 -10.48
N PRO A 701 -14.93 -14.20 -9.22
CA PRO A 701 -15.93 -13.21 -8.87
C PRO A 701 -15.55 -11.82 -9.37
N ASP A 702 -16.54 -10.96 -9.57
CA ASP A 702 -16.34 -9.57 -9.99
C ASP A 702 -15.58 -8.78 -8.90
N MET A 703 -14.29 -8.61 -9.12
CA MET A 703 -13.37 -7.89 -8.24
C MET A 703 -12.15 -7.43 -9.04
N PRO A 704 -11.44 -6.38 -8.60
CA PRO A 704 -10.17 -5.99 -9.21
C PRO A 704 -9.14 -7.11 -9.24
N VAL A 705 -8.57 -7.36 -10.41
CA VAL A 705 -7.38 -8.21 -10.60
C VAL A 705 -6.20 -7.28 -10.86
N LEU A 706 -5.30 -7.19 -9.88
CA LEU A 706 -4.24 -6.18 -9.84
C LEU A 706 -2.95 -6.67 -10.48
N TRP A 707 -2.69 -7.97 -10.39
CA TRP A 707 -1.49 -8.60 -10.91
C TRP A 707 -1.77 -9.99 -11.46
N GLY A 708 -0.98 -10.42 -12.45
CA GLY A 708 -1.03 -11.78 -12.97
C GLY A 708 0.34 -12.24 -13.43
N LEU A 709 0.66 -13.52 -13.22
CA LEU A 709 1.88 -14.14 -13.75
C LEU A 709 1.63 -15.60 -14.12
N PHE A 710 2.36 -16.08 -15.12
CA PHE A 710 2.44 -17.50 -15.41
C PHE A 710 3.27 -18.24 -14.36
N ALA A 711 2.73 -19.30 -13.81
CA ALA A 711 3.50 -20.18 -12.94
C ALA A 711 4.51 -20.98 -13.75
N PRO A 712 5.70 -21.25 -13.19
CA PRO A 712 6.72 -22.04 -13.89
C PRO A 712 6.21 -23.44 -14.21
N PRO A 713 6.74 -24.09 -15.28
CA PRO A 713 6.37 -25.46 -15.63
C PRO A 713 6.57 -26.43 -14.46
N GLY A 714 5.62 -27.30 -14.23
CA GLY A 714 5.63 -28.27 -13.14
C GLY A 714 5.16 -27.75 -11.79
N ALA A 715 4.89 -26.45 -11.65
CA ALA A 715 4.31 -25.92 -10.41
C ALA A 715 3.01 -26.64 -10.06
N GLN A 716 2.83 -26.97 -8.80
CA GLN A 716 1.60 -27.53 -8.26
C GLN A 716 0.68 -26.40 -7.86
N LEU A 717 -0.43 -26.27 -8.56
CA LEU A 717 -1.48 -25.29 -8.29
C LEU A 717 -2.85 -25.94 -8.35
N SER A 718 -3.71 -25.59 -7.40
CA SER A 718 -5.10 -26.05 -7.35
C SER A 718 -5.24 -27.59 -7.43
N GLY A 719 -4.32 -28.31 -6.76
CA GLY A 719 -4.28 -29.79 -6.71
C GLY A 719 -3.74 -30.48 -7.94
N ALA A 720 -3.24 -29.76 -8.96
CA ALA A 720 -2.65 -30.34 -10.15
C ALA A 720 -1.21 -29.85 -10.37
N THR A 721 -0.41 -30.67 -11.08
CA THR A 721 0.97 -30.35 -11.49
C THR A 721 0.99 -29.96 -12.95
N GLY A 722 1.78 -28.98 -13.35
CA GLY A 722 1.92 -28.62 -14.77
C GLY A 722 2.14 -27.14 -15.03
N GLY A 723 2.09 -26.31 -14.03
CA GLY A 723 2.09 -24.86 -14.16
C GLY A 723 0.69 -24.28 -13.99
N GLY A 724 0.43 -23.14 -14.58
CA GLY A 724 -0.85 -22.43 -14.51
C GLY A 724 -0.67 -20.93 -14.40
N ILE A 725 -1.64 -20.26 -13.78
CA ILE A 725 -1.62 -18.80 -13.60
C ILE A 725 -1.87 -18.48 -12.14
N ILE A 726 -1.16 -17.45 -11.64
CA ILE A 726 -1.29 -16.89 -10.30
C ILE A 726 -1.74 -15.44 -10.44
N LEU A 727 -2.80 -15.06 -9.72
CA LEU A 727 -3.34 -13.70 -9.71
C LEU A 727 -3.20 -13.07 -8.33
N GLY A 728 -2.83 -11.79 -8.28
CA GLY A 728 -3.02 -10.89 -7.15
C GLY A 728 -4.31 -10.10 -7.36
N THR A 729 -5.19 -10.09 -6.36
CA THR A 729 -6.53 -9.47 -6.44
C THR A 729 -6.83 -8.64 -5.18
N ASP A 730 -7.94 -7.92 -5.18
CA ASP A 730 -8.44 -7.25 -3.96
C ASP A 730 -8.76 -8.23 -2.80
N LEU A 731 -8.86 -9.51 -3.10
CA LEU A 731 -9.13 -10.56 -2.11
C LEU A 731 -8.05 -11.65 -2.15
N GLY A 732 -6.81 -11.24 -1.97
CA GLY A 732 -5.67 -12.14 -1.86
C GLY A 732 -5.23 -12.75 -3.20
N VAL A 733 -4.71 -13.97 -3.13
CA VAL A 733 -4.13 -14.69 -4.27
C VAL A 733 -5.10 -15.76 -4.77
N TRP A 734 -5.29 -15.80 -6.11
CA TRP A 734 -6.09 -16.81 -6.80
C TRP A 734 -5.23 -17.55 -7.81
N THR A 735 -5.50 -18.83 -8.02
CA THR A 735 -4.71 -19.66 -8.93
C THR A 735 -5.58 -20.54 -9.80
N THR A 736 -5.08 -20.87 -10.98
CA THR A 736 -5.59 -21.97 -11.79
C THR A 736 -4.43 -22.84 -12.27
N SER A 737 -4.63 -24.15 -12.34
CA SER A 737 -3.65 -25.09 -12.90
C SER A 737 -3.84 -25.29 -14.40
N SER A 738 -4.96 -24.86 -14.97
CA SER A 738 -5.23 -25.01 -16.41
C SER A 738 -6.23 -23.98 -16.88
N VAL A 739 -5.99 -23.44 -18.07
CA VAL A 739 -6.87 -22.50 -18.74
C VAL A 739 -7.84 -23.25 -19.65
N ASN A 740 -9.12 -22.89 -19.59
CA ASN A 740 -10.18 -23.46 -20.42
C ASN A 740 -11.16 -22.38 -20.93
N GLY A 741 -10.63 -21.26 -21.42
CA GLY A 741 -11.43 -20.11 -21.87
C GLY A 741 -12.42 -19.65 -20.78
N ALA A 742 -13.67 -19.42 -21.14
CA ALA A 742 -14.72 -19.01 -20.20
C ALA A 742 -15.10 -20.09 -19.15
N ALA A 743 -14.60 -21.31 -19.25
CA ALA A 743 -14.82 -22.37 -18.26
C ALA A 743 -13.61 -22.58 -17.32
N THR A 744 -12.64 -21.67 -17.35
CA THR A 744 -11.48 -21.69 -16.44
C THR A 744 -11.95 -21.70 -14.98
N GLN A 745 -11.30 -22.52 -14.16
CA GLN A 745 -11.61 -22.63 -12.72
C GLN A 745 -10.52 -21.99 -11.90
N TRP A 746 -10.88 -20.93 -11.21
CA TRP A 746 -10.01 -20.21 -10.27
C TRP A 746 -10.28 -20.64 -8.85
N VAL A 747 -9.23 -20.77 -8.06
CA VAL A 747 -9.26 -21.21 -6.67
C VAL A 747 -8.57 -20.16 -5.81
N PRO A 748 -9.19 -19.67 -4.72
CA PRO A 748 -8.50 -18.82 -3.76
C PRO A 748 -7.40 -19.63 -3.05
N ASN A 749 -6.18 -19.12 -3.05
CA ASN A 749 -5.00 -19.83 -2.53
C ASN A 749 -4.32 -19.00 -1.43
N ASN A 750 -5.06 -18.74 -0.34
CA ASN A 750 -4.76 -17.76 0.70
C ASN A 750 -4.48 -18.38 2.09
N ASN A 751 -4.02 -19.64 2.16
CA ASN A 751 -3.70 -20.24 3.46
C ASN A 751 -2.53 -19.48 4.13
N GLY A 752 -2.78 -18.87 5.30
CA GLY A 752 -1.83 -18.01 6.01
C GLY A 752 -1.74 -16.57 5.49
N LEU A 753 -2.44 -16.21 4.41
CA LEU A 753 -2.54 -14.85 3.90
C LEU A 753 -3.81 -14.18 4.45
N ALA A 754 -3.69 -12.94 4.91
CA ALA A 754 -4.81 -12.13 5.36
C ALA A 754 -5.77 -11.76 4.20
N ASN A 755 -7.00 -11.37 4.54
CA ASN A 755 -8.01 -10.90 3.58
C ASN A 755 -7.73 -9.45 3.11
N VAL A 756 -6.60 -9.22 2.45
CA VAL A 756 -6.13 -7.91 1.99
C VAL A 756 -5.86 -7.90 0.49
N PRO A 757 -5.88 -6.74 -0.16
CA PRO A 757 -5.46 -6.61 -1.55
C PRO A 757 -4.00 -7.05 -1.74
N VAL A 758 -3.75 -7.78 -2.83
CA VAL A 758 -2.41 -8.18 -3.28
C VAL A 758 -2.09 -7.41 -4.56
N TYR A 759 -1.27 -6.38 -4.43
CA TYR A 759 -0.94 -5.48 -5.52
C TYR A 759 0.08 -6.07 -6.49
N MET A 760 0.98 -6.91 -5.98
CA MET A 760 1.99 -7.55 -6.80
C MET A 760 2.35 -8.93 -6.27
N VAL A 761 2.56 -9.88 -7.17
CA VAL A 761 3.18 -11.18 -6.88
C VAL A 761 4.37 -11.36 -7.80
N LYS A 762 5.52 -11.72 -7.25
CA LYS A 762 6.72 -12.05 -8.04
C LYS A 762 7.21 -13.45 -7.75
N TYR A 763 7.75 -14.10 -8.79
CA TYR A 763 8.33 -15.44 -8.72
C TYR A 763 9.85 -15.37 -8.83
N ARG A 764 10.54 -16.07 -7.93
CA ARG A 764 12.00 -16.22 -7.92
C ARG A 764 12.39 -17.62 -8.40
N PRO A 765 13.03 -17.74 -9.57
CA PRO A 765 13.37 -19.04 -10.14
C PRO A 765 14.37 -19.85 -9.29
N GLY A 766 15.33 -19.18 -8.63
CA GLY A 766 16.45 -19.83 -7.94
C GLY A 766 16.07 -20.75 -6.78
N ASN A 767 14.98 -20.41 -6.06
CA ASN A 767 14.47 -21.20 -4.91
C ASN A 767 12.98 -21.47 -4.97
N THR A 768 12.33 -21.23 -6.12
CA THR A 768 10.89 -21.44 -6.35
C THR A 768 9.97 -20.63 -5.44
N SER A 769 10.46 -19.52 -4.88
CA SER A 769 9.69 -18.68 -3.99
C SER A 769 8.77 -17.73 -4.74
N LEU A 770 7.61 -17.47 -4.13
CA LEU A 770 6.76 -16.33 -4.45
C LEU A 770 6.86 -15.30 -3.32
N VAL A 771 6.82 -14.04 -3.67
CA VAL A 771 6.60 -12.92 -2.75
C VAL A 771 5.35 -12.16 -3.17
N ALA A 772 4.50 -11.83 -2.21
CA ALA A 772 3.30 -11.02 -2.39
C ALA A 772 3.44 -9.70 -1.63
N ALA A 773 3.31 -8.59 -2.33
CA ALA A 773 3.16 -7.26 -1.75
C ALA A 773 1.68 -7.03 -1.48
N THR A 774 1.33 -6.87 -0.20
CA THR A 774 -0.06 -6.66 0.22
C THR A 774 -0.29 -5.21 0.62
N HIS A 775 -1.48 -4.73 0.36
CA HIS A 775 -1.87 -3.37 0.72
C HIS A 775 -2.62 -3.37 2.07
N GLY A 776 -1.85 -3.58 3.17
CA GLY A 776 -2.41 -3.57 4.53
C GLY A 776 -1.81 -4.58 5.51
N ARG A 777 -1.01 -5.56 5.05
CA ARG A 777 -0.40 -6.57 5.91
C ARG A 777 1.07 -6.86 5.55
N GLY A 778 1.75 -5.91 4.92
CA GLY A 778 3.17 -6.06 4.58
C GLY A 778 3.45 -7.08 3.48
N LEU A 779 4.59 -7.76 3.56
CA LEU A 779 4.98 -8.81 2.62
C LEU A 779 4.66 -10.20 3.14
N PHE A 780 4.30 -11.10 2.21
CA PHE A 780 4.19 -12.54 2.46
C PHE A 780 5.04 -13.31 1.46
N THR A 781 5.55 -14.47 1.88
CA THR A 781 6.30 -15.38 1.01
C THR A 781 5.72 -16.78 1.08
N THR A 782 5.83 -17.52 -0.02
CA THR A 782 5.53 -18.96 -0.09
C THR A 782 6.47 -19.63 -1.09
N THR A 783 6.44 -20.95 -1.16
CA THR A 783 7.25 -21.72 -2.09
C THR A 783 6.35 -22.58 -2.98
N LEU A 784 6.58 -22.56 -4.29
CA LEU A 784 5.88 -23.42 -5.23
C LEU A 784 6.43 -24.84 -5.15
N ALA A 785 5.57 -25.80 -4.84
CA ALA A 785 5.88 -27.21 -4.94
C ALA A 785 5.84 -27.69 -6.40
N GLY A 786 6.49 -28.83 -6.68
CA GLY A 786 6.44 -29.49 -7.99
C GLY A 786 7.22 -28.80 -9.10
N VAL A 787 7.75 -27.61 -8.86
CA VAL A 787 8.54 -26.91 -9.88
C VAL A 787 9.75 -27.73 -10.23
N VAL A 788 9.84 -28.11 -11.50
CA VAL A 788 11.09 -28.64 -12.06
C VAL A 788 12.04 -27.44 -12.13
N THR A 789 12.91 -27.33 -11.11
CA THR A 789 13.99 -26.35 -11.15
C THR A 789 14.91 -26.71 -12.30
N GLY A 790 14.62 -26.19 -13.47
CA GLY A 790 15.62 -26.14 -14.55
C GLY A 790 16.81 -25.39 -13.97
N VAL A 791 17.98 -25.96 -14.06
CA VAL A 791 19.23 -25.22 -13.85
C VAL A 791 19.11 -23.94 -14.67
N PRO A 792 19.41 -22.75 -14.10
CA PRO A 792 19.31 -21.51 -14.82
C PRO A 792 19.93 -21.66 -16.19
N ASN A 793 19.17 -21.36 -17.23
CA ASN A 793 19.71 -21.28 -18.57
C ASN A 793 20.63 -20.04 -18.57
N ASN A 794 21.83 -20.18 -18.03
CA ASN A 794 22.88 -19.27 -18.39
C ASN A 794 23.04 -19.40 -19.89
N ALA A 795 22.51 -18.42 -20.60
CA ALA A 795 22.50 -18.39 -22.04
C ALA A 795 23.91 -18.64 -22.55
N ILE A 796 24.16 -19.86 -22.92
CA ILE A 796 25.36 -20.17 -23.66
C ILE A 796 25.11 -19.66 -25.06
N THR A 797 25.70 -18.56 -25.38
CA THR A 797 25.56 -17.84 -26.66
C THR A 797 26.15 -18.60 -27.87
N LYS A 798 26.49 -19.87 -27.70
CA LYS A 798 26.90 -20.78 -28.79
C LYS A 798 26.39 -22.19 -28.51
N ASP A 799 25.52 -22.71 -29.36
CA ASP A 799 25.15 -24.12 -29.44
C ASP A 799 26.38 -24.96 -29.75
N PHE A 800 27.10 -25.43 -28.74
CA PHE A 800 28.22 -26.33 -28.94
C PHE A 800 27.78 -27.80 -29.07
N ILE A 801 26.53 -28.14 -28.74
CA ILE A 801 25.91 -29.42 -28.99
C ILE A 801 24.77 -29.22 -29.99
N LYS A 802 24.99 -29.73 -31.18
CA LYS A 802 24.05 -29.58 -32.30
C LYS A 802 22.96 -30.67 -32.36
N TYR A 803 23.17 -31.80 -31.66
CA TYR A 803 22.24 -32.92 -31.76
C TYR A 803 22.25 -33.80 -30.51
N ILE A 804 21.09 -34.19 -30.01
CA ILE A 804 20.89 -35.22 -29.00
C ILE A 804 19.78 -36.14 -29.52
N SER A 805 20.06 -37.42 -29.65
CA SER A 805 19.09 -38.43 -30.04
C SER A 805 19.02 -39.53 -28.99
N PRO A 806 17.98 -39.59 -28.15
CA PRO A 806 17.74 -40.76 -27.32
C PRO A 806 17.12 -41.84 -28.18
N ASP A 807 17.79 -42.99 -28.28
CA ASP A 807 17.20 -44.22 -28.83
C ASP A 807 16.89 -45.22 -27.69
N ALA A 808 16.43 -46.42 -28.05
CA ALA A 808 16.06 -47.43 -27.05
C ALA A 808 17.26 -47.95 -26.20
N ALA A 809 18.50 -47.72 -26.64
CA ALA A 809 19.71 -48.21 -25.97
C ALA A 809 20.73 -47.10 -25.64
N GLN A 810 20.82 -46.05 -26.40
CA GLN A 810 21.90 -45.06 -26.33
C GLN A 810 21.43 -43.63 -26.43
N LEU A 811 22.16 -42.73 -25.76
CA LEU A 811 22.07 -41.29 -25.93
C LEU A 811 23.28 -40.83 -26.75
N LEU A 812 23.06 -40.37 -27.98
CA LEU A 812 24.13 -39.87 -28.86
C LEU A 812 24.26 -38.34 -28.69
N ILE A 813 25.46 -37.90 -28.31
CA ILE A 813 25.81 -36.47 -28.20
C ILE A 813 26.76 -36.10 -29.33
N VAL A 814 26.32 -35.22 -30.22
CA VAL A 814 27.16 -34.69 -31.30
C VAL A 814 27.61 -33.29 -30.95
N LYS A 815 28.89 -33.09 -31.00
CA LYS A 815 29.59 -31.86 -30.59
C LYS A 815 29.47 -30.71 -31.59
N GLY A 816 29.53 -29.46 -31.04
CA GLY A 816 29.87 -28.22 -31.75
C GLY A 816 31.29 -27.72 -31.43
N ASP A 817 31.65 -26.50 -31.85
CA ASP A 817 33.00 -25.91 -31.72
C ASP A 817 33.35 -25.52 -30.27
N LEU A 818 34.05 -26.43 -29.56
CA LEU A 818 34.60 -26.15 -28.23
C LEU A 818 36.13 -26.25 -28.24
N ASN A 819 36.81 -25.34 -27.58
CA ASN A 819 38.23 -25.40 -27.24
C ASN A 819 38.49 -26.10 -25.89
N THR A 820 37.85 -27.25 -25.65
CA THR A 820 37.90 -27.97 -24.36
C THR A 820 38.59 -29.33 -24.55
N LEU A 821 39.52 -29.66 -23.68
CA LEU A 821 40.28 -30.94 -23.78
C LEU A 821 39.50 -32.13 -23.23
N SER A 822 38.56 -31.93 -22.33
CA SER A 822 37.67 -32.98 -21.81
C SER A 822 36.39 -32.38 -21.26
N MET A 823 35.33 -33.20 -21.14
CA MET A 823 34.04 -32.81 -20.58
C MET A 823 33.55 -33.79 -19.51
N GLN A 824 32.98 -33.28 -18.42
CA GLN A 824 32.25 -34.06 -17.43
C GLN A 824 30.81 -34.21 -17.90
N VAL A 825 30.32 -35.43 -18.03
CA VAL A 825 28.96 -35.74 -18.49
C VAL A 825 28.19 -36.37 -17.34
N GLN A 826 27.08 -35.81 -17.01
CA GLN A 826 26.19 -36.25 -15.93
C GLN A 826 24.74 -36.39 -16.45
N VAL A 827 24.06 -37.43 -16.04
CA VAL A 827 22.62 -37.59 -16.30
C VAL A 827 21.89 -37.80 -14.99
N PHE A 828 20.83 -37.07 -14.79
CA PHE A 828 19.96 -37.13 -13.60
C PHE A 828 18.56 -37.61 -14.01
N ASP A 829 17.90 -38.36 -13.16
CA ASP A 829 16.46 -38.65 -13.31
C ASP A 829 15.58 -37.44 -12.89
N ALA A 830 14.28 -37.54 -13.05
CA ALA A 830 13.32 -36.47 -12.71
C ALA A 830 13.30 -36.12 -11.19
N ALA A 831 13.79 -36.99 -10.33
CA ALA A 831 13.93 -36.76 -8.89
C ALA A 831 15.29 -36.16 -8.50
N GLY A 832 16.14 -35.85 -9.48
CA GLY A 832 17.49 -35.31 -9.24
C GLY A 832 18.53 -36.36 -8.88
N LYS A 833 18.22 -37.67 -8.95
CA LYS A 833 19.17 -38.75 -8.67
C LYS A 833 20.13 -38.88 -9.84
N LEU A 834 21.41 -38.91 -9.52
CA LEU A 834 22.49 -39.09 -10.49
C LEU A 834 22.47 -40.53 -11.06
N MET A 835 22.26 -40.63 -12.35
CA MET A 835 22.14 -41.91 -13.10
C MET A 835 23.40 -42.24 -13.89
N TYR A 836 24.18 -41.23 -14.31
CA TYR A 836 25.41 -41.34 -15.05
C TYR A 836 26.37 -40.20 -14.70
N ASN A 837 27.67 -40.50 -14.57
CA ASN A 837 28.67 -39.49 -14.22
C ASN A 837 30.08 -39.94 -14.69
N GLU A 838 30.48 -39.52 -15.90
CA GLU A 838 31.79 -39.86 -16.44
C GLU A 838 32.46 -38.67 -17.12
N LYS A 839 33.79 -38.73 -17.19
CA LYS A 839 34.60 -37.74 -17.85
C LYS A 839 35.01 -38.28 -19.23
N HIS A 840 34.70 -37.52 -20.25
CA HIS A 840 34.96 -37.93 -21.64
C HIS A 840 35.88 -36.94 -22.35
N PRO A 841 36.76 -37.44 -23.26
CA PRO A 841 37.46 -36.56 -24.18
C PRO A 841 36.50 -35.89 -25.14
N TYR A 842 36.97 -34.83 -25.74
CA TYR A 842 36.17 -33.98 -26.61
C TYR A 842 35.96 -34.65 -28.01
N GLN A 843 34.86 -35.40 -28.17
CA GLN A 843 34.45 -36.09 -29.41
C GLN A 843 32.96 -36.45 -29.36
N ASN A 844 32.41 -36.98 -30.45
CA ASN A 844 31.08 -37.57 -30.43
C ASN A 844 30.98 -38.64 -29.34
N LEU A 845 29.95 -38.57 -28.52
CA LEU A 845 29.76 -39.41 -27.36
C LEU A 845 28.48 -40.22 -27.48
N SER A 846 28.52 -41.48 -27.12
CA SER A 846 27.36 -42.36 -26.98
C SER A 846 27.29 -42.85 -25.53
N ILE A 847 26.20 -42.48 -24.85
CA ILE A 847 25.95 -42.87 -23.46
C ILE A 847 24.93 -44.01 -23.44
N PRO A 848 25.24 -45.18 -22.82
CA PRO A 848 24.28 -46.24 -22.70
C PRO A 848 23.18 -45.88 -21.68
N ILE A 849 21.96 -45.88 -22.14
CA ILE A 849 20.75 -45.61 -21.32
C ILE A 849 19.84 -46.83 -21.24
N SER A 850 20.30 -48.01 -21.64
CA SER A 850 19.47 -49.24 -21.60
C SER A 850 18.96 -49.60 -20.20
N THR A 851 19.71 -49.29 -19.17
CA THR A 851 19.34 -49.50 -17.76
C THR A 851 18.44 -48.46 -17.16
N PHE A 852 18.18 -47.34 -17.89
CA PHE A 852 17.31 -46.28 -17.41
C PHE A 852 15.84 -46.71 -17.62
N SER A 853 14.97 -46.35 -16.67
CA SER A 853 13.53 -46.53 -16.82
C SER A 853 12.97 -45.58 -17.90
N LYS A 854 11.78 -45.85 -18.42
CA LYS A 854 11.06 -44.86 -19.24
C LYS A 854 10.76 -43.63 -18.40
N GLY A 855 11.00 -42.44 -18.93
CA GLY A 855 10.79 -41.19 -18.18
C GLY A 855 11.65 -40.04 -18.66
N SER A 856 11.52 -38.91 -17.96
CA SER A 856 12.31 -37.70 -18.23
C SER A 856 13.64 -37.70 -17.50
N TYR A 857 14.68 -37.22 -18.17
CA TYR A 857 16.04 -37.12 -17.65
C TYR A 857 16.67 -35.79 -18.00
N VAL A 858 17.63 -35.35 -17.19
CA VAL A 858 18.43 -34.14 -17.43
C VAL A 858 19.84 -34.51 -17.71
N LEU A 859 20.37 -34.15 -18.88
CA LEU A 859 21.75 -34.25 -19.27
C LEU A 859 22.45 -32.95 -18.90
N LYS A 860 23.55 -33.04 -18.13
CA LYS A 860 24.45 -31.93 -17.83
C LYS A 860 25.84 -32.25 -18.34
N ILE A 861 26.44 -31.33 -19.11
CA ILE A 861 27.81 -31.42 -19.58
C ILE A 861 28.58 -30.19 -19.13
N GLN A 862 29.77 -30.41 -18.55
CA GLN A 862 30.64 -29.34 -18.09
C GLN A 862 31.99 -29.48 -18.75
N GLY A 863 32.42 -28.46 -19.47
CA GLY A 863 33.76 -28.34 -20.05
C GLY A 863 34.80 -27.87 -19.04
N ASN A 864 36.08 -28.06 -19.37
CA ASN A 864 37.20 -27.62 -18.50
C ASN A 864 37.27 -26.11 -18.26
N ASN A 865 36.67 -25.29 -19.12
CA ASN A 865 36.63 -23.84 -19.02
C ASN A 865 35.42 -23.34 -18.23
N LYS A 866 34.77 -24.18 -17.39
CA LYS A 866 33.52 -23.87 -16.66
C LYS A 866 32.27 -23.65 -17.56
N GLU A 867 32.39 -23.95 -18.85
CA GLU A 867 31.22 -23.96 -19.75
C GLU A 867 30.28 -25.09 -19.34
N ASN A 868 29.01 -24.81 -19.18
CA ASN A 868 28.00 -25.77 -18.80
C ASN A 868 26.95 -25.86 -19.91
N PHE A 869 26.50 -27.07 -20.20
CA PHE A 869 25.34 -27.34 -21.05
C PHE A 869 24.37 -28.24 -20.32
N VAL A 870 23.10 -27.92 -20.38
CA VAL A 870 22.03 -28.68 -19.73
C VAL A 870 20.88 -28.84 -20.70
N ARG A 871 20.43 -30.10 -20.86
CA ARG A 871 19.29 -30.42 -21.74
C ARG A 871 18.45 -31.53 -21.16
N GLN A 872 17.15 -31.37 -21.22
CA GLN A 872 16.21 -32.43 -20.89
C GLN A 872 15.98 -33.36 -22.09
N PHE A 873 15.81 -34.65 -21.84
CA PHE A 873 15.39 -35.64 -22.82
C PHE A 873 14.44 -36.66 -22.19
N VAL A 874 13.64 -37.32 -23.02
CA VAL A 874 12.69 -38.34 -22.59
C VAL A 874 13.12 -39.70 -23.17
N LYS A 875 13.32 -40.69 -22.31
CA LYS A 875 13.43 -42.09 -22.72
C LYS A 875 12.03 -42.69 -22.87
N ARG A 876 11.67 -43.09 -24.10
CA ARG A 876 10.38 -43.65 -24.46
C ARG A 876 10.27 -45.18 -24.23
#